data_5c088dcd0bf2b34a1d0cb6c81a2ce638
#
_entry.id   5c088dcd0bf2b34a1d0cb6c81a2ce638
#
_cell.length_a   1.000
_cell.length_b   1.000
_cell.length_c   1.000
_cell.angle_alpha   90.00
_cell.angle_beta   90.00
_cell.angle_gamma   90.00
#
_symmetry.space_group_name_H-M   'P 1'
#
loop_
_entity.id
_entity.type
_entity.pdbx_description
1 polymer ?
#
loop_
_entity_poly.entity_id
_entity_poly.type
_entity_poly.pdbx_seq_one_letter_code
_entity_poly.pdbx_strand_id
1 'polypeptide(L)'
;MNADWLDSRGLRFDPAHERFGRGPSFSATGRSEAVAELDATLAEKAPERARLHDAIGRTREYLFSIQHEDGFWCGELEGDTILESEYILLLTHLGRGQSEQSKRCANYIRQQQLPDGGWAIYPGGPLEVSASVKAYFALKIVGDSAESEHMLRARQAILAAGGAERVNSFTRFYLALLGVISYEQCPAVPPEVVLLPKWMPFNISEMSAWSRTIIVPLSLMWAFRPVTRLPAEQGIRELFVRSPEELPASMPKCEQLDELSQQTLIDWEAFFRHADAALKLIDRWRIRPLRQRAIRKATKWMLDRFADSDGLGAIFPPIIWSIVALRCLGYSDDSPEVRSQMLELERLTISEEGVDRLQPCKSPVWDTAIATIALRDADVPPEHPALQRSVKWLLSQEIRRRGDWADRDALTEPSGWAFEFRNAFYPDVDDTGMVCIALSRCLPEQDWSADFLLDDWSWHPEDKDVAAVVAGKADGAEEAVAQVHSMGPLLSAIHRGARWVLAMQSSDGGWGAFDKDNTRELFTRVPFADHNAMIDPSTADLTARMIEMFAGLNVSIDHPAIQRGLNFVWSKQERDHCWYGRWGVNYLYGTWQVIVGLTGIGIPTTDPRIRRAVEWLKAKQQRHGGWGETIRSYDEPALRGQGEATASQTAWALLGLIAAGEGRSDEAQRGVDYLLRTQLPDGTWHEPTWTGTGFPKVFYLKYHLYRIYFPLMALGRYAKVSG
;
A
#
# COMPACT_ATOMS: atom_id res chain seq x y z
N MET A 1 -6.97 -14.89 -35.18
CA MET A 1 -7.46 -15.63 -34.03
C MET A 1 -8.02 -14.58 -33.09
N ASN A 2 -9.34 -14.58 -32.92
CA ASN A 2 -10.04 -13.61 -32.09
C ASN A 2 -9.67 -13.85 -30.65
N ALA A 3 -8.99 -12.87 -30.04
CA ALA A 3 -8.70 -12.89 -28.62
C ALA A 3 -9.91 -12.31 -27.87
N ASP A 4 -10.91 -13.14 -27.65
CA ASP A 4 -11.93 -12.89 -26.62
C ASP A 4 -11.28 -13.18 -25.26
N TRP A 5 -10.62 -12.18 -24.69
CA TRP A 5 -10.25 -12.18 -23.30
C TRP A 5 -11.45 -11.78 -22.45
N LEU A 6 -12.42 -12.70 -22.38
CA LEU A 6 -13.41 -12.66 -21.32
C LEU A 6 -12.72 -13.05 -20.02
N ASP A 7 -12.84 -12.18 -19.00
CA ASP A 7 -12.54 -12.53 -17.62
C ASP A 7 -13.22 -13.87 -17.31
N SER A 8 -12.49 -14.79 -16.69
CA SER A 8 -13.02 -16.09 -16.24
C SER A 8 -14.25 -15.98 -15.32
N ARG A 9 -14.64 -14.78 -14.91
CA ARG A 9 -15.77 -14.44 -14.04
C ARG A 9 -16.91 -13.68 -14.75
N GLY A 10 -16.79 -13.39 -16.03
CA GLY A 10 -17.89 -12.82 -16.84
C GLY A 10 -18.22 -11.34 -16.59
N LEU A 11 -17.37 -10.61 -15.88
CA LEU A 11 -17.57 -9.19 -15.61
C LEU A 11 -17.13 -8.35 -16.82
N ARG A 12 -18.06 -7.65 -17.46
CA ARG A 12 -17.74 -6.61 -18.45
C ARG A 12 -17.54 -5.30 -17.73
N PHE A 13 -16.35 -4.74 -17.79
CA PHE A 13 -16.08 -3.37 -17.40
C PHE A 13 -16.44 -2.43 -18.55
N ASP A 14 -17.42 -1.56 -18.36
CA ASP A 14 -17.70 -0.43 -19.26
C ASP A 14 -16.98 0.82 -18.71
N PRO A 15 -15.98 1.35 -19.43
CA PRO A 15 -15.23 2.53 -18.98
C PRO A 15 -16.08 3.81 -18.91
N ALA A 16 -17.30 3.80 -19.46
CA ALA A 16 -18.15 4.99 -19.53
C ALA A 16 -18.96 5.28 -18.24
N HIS A 17 -18.94 4.40 -17.23
CA HIS A 17 -19.77 4.54 -16.03
C HIS A 17 -19.02 4.86 -14.74
N GLU A 18 -17.72 5.18 -14.77
CA GLU A 18 -17.04 5.75 -13.59
C GLU A 18 -17.44 7.22 -13.39
N ARG A 19 -18.72 7.50 -13.19
CA ARG A 19 -19.16 8.76 -12.61
C ARG A 19 -19.19 8.61 -11.10
N PHE A 20 -18.07 8.86 -10.46
CA PHE A 20 -18.08 9.25 -9.04
C PHE A 20 -19.00 10.47 -8.92
N GLY A 21 -20.04 10.35 -8.09
CA GLY A 21 -20.94 11.47 -7.81
C GLY A 21 -20.13 12.68 -7.34
N ARG A 22 -20.11 13.72 -8.12
CA ARG A 22 -19.47 15.00 -7.79
C ARG A 22 -20.12 15.56 -6.55
N GLY A 23 -19.43 15.49 -5.42
CA GLY A 23 -19.64 16.47 -4.38
C GLY A 23 -19.25 17.85 -4.94
N PRO A 24 -19.99 18.93 -4.65
CA PRO A 24 -19.69 20.23 -5.20
C PRO A 24 -18.27 20.66 -4.85
N SER A 25 -17.47 21.03 -5.87
CA SER A 25 -16.15 21.63 -5.70
C SER A 25 -16.33 23.00 -5.02
N PHE A 26 -15.81 23.15 -3.81
CA PHE A 26 -15.89 24.37 -3.06
C PHE A 26 -14.50 25.00 -2.91
N SER A 27 -14.38 26.25 -3.34
CA SER A 27 -13.19 27.08 -3.11
C SER A 27 -12.93 27.25 -1.61
N ALA A 28 -11.69 27.07 -1.20
CA ALA A 28 -11.25 26.90 0.19
C ALA A 28 -11.30 28.17 1.08
N THR A 29 -11.72 29.33 0.60
CA THR A 29 -11.50 30.61 1.31
C THR A 29 -12.72 31.33 1.87
N GLY A 30 -13.93 30.79 1.71
CA GLY A 30 -15.15 31.47 2.18
C GLY A 30 -15.99 30.77 3.25
N ARG A 31 -15.57 29.60 3.75
CA ARG A 31 -16.44 28.73 4.55
C ARG A 31 -16.14 28.62 6.05
N SER A 32 -14.99 29.09 6.51
CA SER A 32 -14.59 28.86 7.91
C SER A 32 -15.50 29.57 8.93
N GLU A 33 -15.96 30.77 8.65
CA GLU A 33 -16.73 31.56 9.63
C GLU A 33 -18.23 31.28 9.61
N ALA A 34 -18.85 31.13 8.44
CA ALA A 34 -20.28 30.87 8.34
C ALA A 34 -20.70 29.45 8.80
N VAL A 35 -19.82 28.45 8.65
CA VAL A 35 -20.05 27.09 9.13
C VAL A 35 -19.94 27.03 10.65
N ALA A 36 -19.01 27.75 11.27
CA ALA A 36 -18.82 27.77 12.71
C ALA A 36 -20.00 28.40 13.46
N GLU A 37 -20.65 29.43 12.93
CA GLU A 37 -21.82 30.08 13.54
C GLU A 37 -23.11 29.26 13.42
N LEU A 38 -23.30 28.53 12.32
CA LEU A 38 -24.50 27.71 12.13
C LEU A 38 -24.46 26.44 13.02
N ASP A 39 -23.27 25.84 13.18
CA ASP A 39 -23.08 24.64 14.02
C ASP A 39 -23.25 24.90 15.51
N ALA A 40 -22.83 26.05 16.02
CA ALA A 40 -22.98 26.41 17.42
C ALA A 40 -24.45 26.52 17.86
N THR A 41 -25.33 26.99 16.97
CA THR A 41 -26.76 27.21 17.30
C THR A 41 -27.60 25.92 17.24
N LEU A 42 -27.22 24.95 16.45
CA LEU A 42 -27.92 23.67 16.32
C LEU A 42 -27.43 22.61 17.33
N ALA A 43 -26.15 22.68 17.74
CA ALA A 43 -25.54 21.72 18.65
C ALA A 43 -25.98 21.82 20.11
N GLU A 44 -26.41 22.99 20.58
CA GLU A 44 -26.78 23.21 21.98
C GLU A 44 -28.12 22.59 22.39
N LYS A 45 -28.96 22.10 21.48
CA LYS A 45 -30.36 21.70 21.79
C LYS A 45 -30.68 20.20 21.70
N ALA A 46 -29.81 19.35 21.19
CA ALA A 46 -30.04 17.90 21.11
C ALA A 46 -29.32 17.14 22.23
N PRO A 47 -29.92 16.12 22.85
CA PRO A 47 -29.17 15.23 23.73
C PRO A 47 -27.96 14.64 23.01
N GLU A 48 -26.81 14.57 23.68
CA GLU A 48 -25.58 14.06 23.13
C GLU A 48 -25.72 12.71 22.39
N ARG A 49 -26.52 11.81 22.98
CA ARG A 49 -26.83 10.50 22.38
C ARG A 49 -27.57 10.64 21.03
N ALA A 50 -28.50 11.60 20.91
CA ALA A 50 -29.23 11.83 19.65
C ALA A 50 -28.30 12.35 18.57
N ARG A 51 -27.37 13.25 18.91
CA ARG A 51 -26.33 13.75 17.96
C ARG A 51 -25.40 12.64 17.48
N LEU A 52 -24.98 11.74 18.39
CA LEU A 52 -24.16 10.59 18.05
C LEU A 52 -24.87 9.66 17.05
N HIS A 53 -26.13 9.30 17.34
CA HIS A 53 -26.90 8.43 16.43
C HIS A 53 -27.19 9.08 15.09
N ASP A 54 -27.44 10.38 15.06
CA ASP A 54 -27.65 11.14 13.83
C ASP A 54 -26.37 11.17 12.99
N ALA A 55 -25.21 11.42 13.61
CA ALA A 55 -23.92 11.41 12.92
C ALA A 55 -23.59 10.02 12.32
N ILE A 56 -23.80 8.94 13.09
CA ILE A 56 -23.68 7.56 12.61
C ILE A 56 -24.62 7.33 11.43
N GLY A 57 -25.87 7.79 11.53
CA GLY A 57 -26.87 7.68 10.48
C GLY A 57 -26.44 8.32 9.17
N ARG A 58 -25.99 9.56 9.20
CA ARG A 58 -25.51 10.28 7.99
C ARG A 58 -24.35 9.56 7.31
N THR A 59 -23.35 9.08 8.09
CA THR A 59 -22.21 8.39 7.49
C THR A 59 -22.61 7.02 6.91
N ARG A 60 -23.53 6.29 7.54
CA ARG A 60 -24.08 5.04 6.96
C ARG A 60 -24.76 5.31 5.62
N GLU A 61 -25.65 6.32 5.55
CA GLU A 61 -26.33 6.68 4.31
C GLU A 61 -25.34 7.09 3.22
N TYR A 62 -24.30 7.84 3.58
CA TYR A 62 -23.23 8.16 2.63
C TYR A 62 -22.56 6.90 2.09
N LEU A 63 -22.13 5.96 2.95
CA LEU A 63 -21.52 4.70 2.50
C LEU A 63 -22.47 3.88 1.61
N PHE A 64 -23.76 3.80 1.94
CA PHE A 64 -24.74 3.13 1.08
C PHE A 64 -24.85 3.80 -0.29
N SER A 65 -24.79 5.13 -0.34
CA SER A 65 -24.93 5.89 -1.59
C SER A 65 -23.75 5.72 -2.56
N ILE A 66 -22.56 5.39 -2.05
CA ILE A 66 -21.34 5.22 -2.85
C ILE A 66 -20.96 3.74 -3.07
N GLN A 67 -21.78 2.78 -2.59
CA GLN A 67 -21.55 1.38 -2.87
C GLN A 67 -21.76 1.10 -4.35
N HIS A 68 -20.80 0.43 -5.00
CA HIS A 68 -20.95 -0.04 -6.35
C HIS A 68 -22.10 -1.08 -6.46
N GLU A 69 -22.75 -1.18 -7.61
CA GLU A 69 -23.85 -2.12 -7.84
C GLU A 69 -23.45 -3.59 -7.61
N ASP A 70 -22.20 -3.94 -7.89
CA ASP A 70 -21.62 -5.27 -7.62
C ASP A 70 -21.39 -5.53 -6.13
N GLY A 71 -21.47 -4.51 -5.27
CA GLY A 71 -21.40 -4.63 -3.82
C GLY A 71 -20.10 -4.19 -3.16
N PHE A 72 -19.10 -3.74 -3.90
CA PHE A 72 -17.84 -3.25 -3.36
C PHE A 72 -17.84 -1.73 -3.11
N TRP A 73 -16.86 -1.28 -2.32
CA TRP A 73 -16.43 0.11 -2.22
C TRP A 73 -15.00 0.22 -2.73
N CYS A 74 -14.71 1.31 -3.43
CA CYS A 74 -13.35 1.62 -3.88
C CYS A 74 -13.19 3.14 -3.91
N GLY A 75 -12.42 3.67 -2.96
CA GLY A 75 -12.06 5.07 -2.91
C GLY A 75 -10.86 5.39 -3.78
N GLU A 76 -10.65 6.69 -4.04
CA GLU A 76 -9.43 7.15 -4.66
C GLU A 76 -8.24 6.93 -3.72
N LEU A 77 -7.13 6.44 -4.26
CA LEU A 77 -5.80 6.47 -3.65
C LEU A 77 -4.99 7.60 -4.29
N GLU A 78 -4.96 8.76 -3.63
CA GLU A 78 -4.20 9.90 -4.14
C GLU A 78 -2.71 9.74 -3.77
N GLY A 79 -1.85 9.78 -4.79
CA GLY A 79 -0.40 9.79 -4.68
C GLY A 79 0.20 11.15 -5.01
N ASP A 80 1.52 11.24 -4.96
CA ASP A 80 2.27 12.43 -5.34
C ASP A 80 2.45 12.56 -6.86
N THR A 81 3.01 13.69 -7.32
CA THR A 81 3.20 14.01 -8.74
C THR A 81 4.22 13.15 -9.48
N ILE A 82 4.85 12.19 -8.80
CA ILE A 82 5.74 11.22 -9.42
C ILE A 82 4.99 10.40 -10.46
N LEU A 83 3.74 10.03 -10.17
CA LEU A 83 2.94 9.18 -11.05
C LEU A 83 2.65 9.88 -12.39
N GLU A 84 2.16 11.12 -12.38
CA GLU A 84 1.88 11.90 -13.58
C GLU A 84 3.17 12.19 -14.36
N SER A 85 4.24 12.50 -13.64
CA SER A 85 5.54 12.77 -14.25
C SER A 85 6.07 11.54 -14.99
N GLU A 86 6.10 10.38 -14.34
CA GLU A 86 6.56 9.12 -14.92
C GLU A 86 5.66 8.67 -16.07
N TYR A 87 4.36 8.90 -15.99
CA TYR A 87 3.43 8.62 -17.09
C TYR A 87 3.73 9.48 -18.32
N ILE A 88 4.00 10.79 -18.17
CA ILE A 88 4.43 11.66 -19.27
C ILE A 88 5.77 11.17 -19.87
N LEU A 89 6.73 10.73 -19.02
CA LEU A 89 8.01 10.20 -19.48
C LEU A 89 7.81 8.89 -20.26
N LEU A 90 6.91 7.99 -19.83
CA LEU A 90 6.52 6.79 -20.59
C LEU A 90 5.89 7.16 -21.93
N LEU A 91 4.88 8.05 -21.93
CA LEU A 91 4.22 8.50 -23.16
C LEU A 91 5.23 9.13 -24.13
N THR A 92 6.24 9.82 -23.60
CA THR A 92 7.34 10.37 -24.40
C THR A 92 8.18 9.27 -25.07
N HIS A 93 8.51 8.21 -24.33
CA HIS A 93 9.19 7.04 -24.89
C HIS A 93 8.36 6.38 -26.00
N LEU A 94 7.05 6.38 -25.88
CA LEU A 94 6.10 5.86 -26.86
C LEU A 94 5.79 6.87 -28.00
N GLY A 95 6.46 8.02 -28.07
CA GLY A 95 6.25 9.05 -29.09
C GLY A 95 4.99 9.90 -28.89
N ARG A 96 4.36 9.88 -27.72
CA ARG A 96 3.11 10.58 -27.37
C ARG A 96 3.28 11.62 -26.25
N GLY A 97 4.50 12.11 -25.99
CA GLY A 97 4.82 13.00 -24.88
C GLY A 97 4.08 14.35 -24.87
N GLN A 98 3.56 14.81 -26.03
CA GLN A 98 2.77 16.03 -26.15
C GLN A 98 1.28 15.77 -26.40
N SER A 99 0.79 14.58 -26.05
CA SER A 99 -0.62 14.23 -26.16
C SER A 99 -1.50 15.08 -25.25
N GLU A 100 -2.79 15.09 -25.49
CA GLU A 100 -3.76 15.81 -24.64
C GLU A 100 -3.73 15.26 -23.19
N GLN A 101 -3.56 13.94 -23.04
CA GLN A 101 -3.41 13.30 -21.74
C GLN A 101 -2.16 13.80 -21.00
N SER A 102 -1.02 13.90 -21.69
CA SER A 102 0.21 14.49 -21.09
C SER A 102 0.00 15.93 -20.62
N LYS A 103 -0.75 16.73 -21.38
CA LYS A 103 -1.06 18.11 -20.99
C LYS A 103 -1.95 18.19 -19.77
N ARG A 104 -2.93 17.30 -19.66
CA ARG A 104 -3.84 17.22 -18.51
C ARG A 104 -3.10 16.77 -17.24
N CYS A 105 -2.20 15.80 -17.33
CA CYS A 105 -1.29 15.43 -16.24
C CYS A 105 -0.35 16.61 -15.86
N ALA A 106 0.19 17.33 -16.85
CA ALA A 106 1.03 18.49 -16.60
C ALA A 106 0.28 19.62 -15.86
N ASN A 107 -1.04 19.78 -16.10
CA ASN A 107 -1.84 20.73 -15.34
C ASN A 107 -1.92 20.37 -13.85
N TYR A 108 -2.05 19.09 -13.52
CA TYR A 108 -1.98 18.62 -12.13
C TYR A 108 -0.60 18.90 -11.52
N ILE A 109 0.49 18.55 -12.22
CA ILE A 109 1.86 18.80 -11.75
C ILE A 109 2.07 20.28 -11.43
N ARG A 110 1.60 21.22 -12.28
CA ARG A 110 1.71 22.67 -12.02
C ARG A 110 0.96 23.12 -10.78
N GLN A 111 -0.21 22.52 -10.49
CA GLN A 111 -1.02 22.84 -9.31
C GLN A 111 -0.34 22.42 -8.00
N GLN A 112 0.49 21.38 -8.04
CA GLN A 112 1.17 20.82 -6.87
C GLN A 112 2.54 21.43 -6.59
N GLN A 113 2.98 22.42 -7.39
CA GLN A 113 4.26 23.06 -7.18
C GLN A 113 4.31 23.78 -5.83
N LEU A 114 5.34 23.53 -5.04
CA LEU A 114 5.57 24.20 -3.77
C LEU A 114 5.90 25.68 -3.94
N PRO A 115 5.69 26.53 -2.93
CA PRO A 115 6.07 27.95 -2.99
C PRO A 115 7.55 28.18 -3.27
N ASP A 116 8.43 27.28 -2.82
CA ASP A 116 9.88 27.31 -3.09
C ASP A 116 10.26 26.87 -4.52
N GLY A 117 9.31 26.32 -5.27
CA GLY A 117 9.47 25.93 -6.66
C GLY A 117 9.64 24.44 -6.89
N GLY A 118 9.85 23.62 -5.84
CA GLY A 118 9.98 22.18 -5.93
C GLY A 118 8.65 21.43 -5.86
N TRP A 119 8.73 20.10 -5.70
CA TRP A 119 7.60 19.20 -5.43
C TRP A 119 7.95 18.30 -4.26
N ALA A 120 6.95 18.05 -3.42
CA ALA A 120 7.03 17.13 -2.28
C ALA A 120 6.35 15.79 -2.60
N ILE A 121 6.63 14.78 -1.77
CA ILE A 121 5.99 13.45 -1.85
C ILE A 121 4.77 13.32 -0.91
N TYR A 122 4.35 14.40 -0.27
CA TYR A 122 3.10 14.54 0.48
C TYR A 122 2.80 16.02 0.75
N PRO A 123 1.54 16.41 0.95
CA PRO A 123 1.18 17.82 1.20
C PRO A 123 1.87 18.39 2.44
N GLY A 124 2.49 19.56 2.30
CA GLY A 124 3.24 20.21 3.37
C GLY A 124 4.60 19.59 3.67
N GLY A 125 5.03 18.60 2.90
CA GLY A 125 6.37 18.04 2.96
C GLY A 125 7.44 18.96 2.37
N PRO A 126 8.73 18.66 2.63
CA PRO A 126 9.84 19.37 1.97
C PRO A 126 9.95 18.98 0.51
N LEU A 127 10.70 19.80 -0.25
CA LEU A 127 11.11 19.44 -1.59
C LEU A 127 11.79 18.07 -1.61
N GLU A 128 11.32 17.19 -2.51
CA GLU A 128 12.01 15.94 -2.85
C GLU A 128 12.66 16.06 -4.24
N VAL A 129 13.96 15.75 -4.31
CA VAL A 129 14.75 16.04 -5.51
C VAL A 129 14.30 15.21 -6.71
N SER A 130 14.01 13.93 -6.53
CA SER A 130 13.63 13.02 -7.62
C SER A 130 12.25 13.37 -8.17
N ALA A 131 11.29 13.70 -7.29
CA ALA A 131 9.97 14.20 -7.68
C ALA A 131 10.09 15.51 -8.46
N SER A 132 10.90 16.44 -7.93
CA SER A 132 11.09 17.77 -8.55
C SER A 132 11.76 17.70 -9.91
N VAL A 133 12.80 16.85 -10.08
CA VAL A 133 13.46 16.65 -11.37
C VAL A 133 12.53 16.03 -12.40
N LYS A 134 11.74 15.01 -12.00
CA LYS A 134 10.76 14.37 -12.89
C LYS A 134 9.64 15.33 -13.29
N ALA A 135 9.11 16.09 -12.34
CA ALA A 135 8.09 17.10 -12.60
C ALA A 135 8.57 18.20 -13.56
N TYR A 136 9.74 18.77 -13.31
CA TYR A 136 10.35 19.73 -14.22
C TYR A 136 10.56 19.15 -15.63
N PHE A 137 11.06 17.91 -15.72
CA PHE A 137 11.30 17.26 -16.99
C PHE A 137 9.99 17.02 -17.77
N ALA A 138 8.97 16.53 -17.09
CA ALA A 138 7.65 16.31 -17.67
C ALA A 138 7.04 17.61 -18.20
N LEU A 139 7.08 18.70 -17.42
CA LEU A 139 6.59 20.01 -17.82
C LEU A 139 7.34 20.54 -19.05
N LYS A 140 8.66 20.40 -19.10
CA LYS A 140 9.47 20.83 -20.24
C LYS A 140 9.16 20.05 -21.51
N ILE A 141 8.92 18.74 -21.41
CA ILE A 141 8.49 17.89 -22.52
C ILE A 141 7.15 18.35 -23.09
N VAL A 142 6.20 18.69 -22.23
CA VAL A 142 4.85 19.16 -22.65
C VAL A 142 4.89 20.53 -23.29
N GLY A 143 5.97 21.30 -23.10
CA GLY A 143 6.21 22.57 -23.79
C GLY A 143 6.35 23.80 -22.88
N ASP A 144 6.50 23.60 -21.56
CA ASP A 144 6.78 24.73 -20.67
C ASP A 144 8.17 25.29 -20.95
N SER A 145 8.23 26.62 -21.10
CA SER A 145 9.50 27.30 -21.31
C SER A 145 10.35 27.25 -20.04
N ALA A 146 11.62 26.88 -20.17
CA ALA A 146 12.59 26.93 -19.08
C ALA A 146 12.74 28.33 -18.44
N GLU A 147 12.36 29.38 -19.17
CA GLU A 147 12.42 30.79 -18.74
C GLU A 147 11.10 31.27 -18.11
N SER A 148 10.06 30.43 -18.06
CA SER A 148 8.83 30.77 -17.32
C SER A 148 9.07 30.80 -15.81
N GLU A 149 8.34 31.65 -15.09
CA GLU A 149 8.58 31.91 -13.67
C GLU A 149 8.56 30.62 -12.81
N HIS A 150 7.59 29.77 -13.00
CA HIS A 150 7.48 28.50 -12.25
C HIS A 150 8.65 27.56 -12.55
N MET A 151 9.13 27.50 -13.80
CA MET A 151 10.27 26.66 -14.18
C MET A 151 11.59 27.23 -13.66
N LEU A 152 11.77 28.56 -13.65
CA LEU A 152 12.94 29.20 -13.05
C LEU A 152 13.02 28.93 -11.54
N ARG A 153 11.88 29.05 -10.81
CA ARG A 153 11.83 28.70 -9.38
C ARG A 153 12.19 27.24 -9.17
N ALA A 154 11.61 26.32 -9.96
CA ALA A 154 11.91 24.89 -9.86
C ALA A 154 13.39 24.59 -10.09
N ARG A 155 13.99 25.17 -11.14
CA ARG A 155 15.44 25.01 -11.44
C ARG A 155 16.31 25.48 -10.29
N GLN A 156 16.01 26.65 -9.70
CA GLN A 156 16.76 27.17 -8.57
C GLN A 156 16.66 26.25 -7.35
N ALA A 157 15.46 25.79 -7.02
CA ALA A 157 15.23 24.90 -5.89
C ALA A 157 15.95 23.54 -6.07
N ILE A 158 15.87 22.94 -7.25
CA ILE A 158 16.55 21.68 -7.57
C ILE A 158 18.08 21.82 -7.47
N LEU A 159 18.64 22.90 -8.04
CA LEU A 159 20.08 23.14 -7.96
C LEU A 159 20.55 23.42 -6.53
N ALA A 160 19.76 24.14 -5.73
CA ALA A 160 20.06 24.36 -4.31
C ALA A 160 20.03 23.06 -3.50
N ALA A 161 19.21 22.08 -3.89
CA ALA A 161 19.16 20.73 -3.32
C ALA A 161 20.25 19.80 -3.83
N GLY A 162 21.18 20.26 -4.68
CA GLY A 162 22.33 19.51 -5.19
C GLY A 162 22.18 18.99 -6.61
N GLY A 163 21.14 19.39 -7.33
CA GLY A 163 20.96 19.11 -8.76
C GLY A 163 20.44 17.71 -9.07
N ALA A 164 20.27 17.44 -10.36
CA ALA A 164 19.78 16.18 -10.87
C ALA A 164 20.72 14.99 -10.63
N GLU A 165 21.95 15.22 -10.17
CA GLU A 165 22.88 14.18 -9.73
C GLU A 165 22.40 13.42 -8.49
N ARG A 166 21.56 14.07 -7.66
CA ARG A 166 21.10 13.52 -6.38
C ARG A 166 19.82 12.70 -6.48
N VAL A 167 19.31 12.47 -7.67
CA VAL A 167 18.11 11.68 -7.88
C VAL A 167 18.32 10.20 -7.55
N ASN A 168 17.25 9.53 -7.13
CA ASN A 168 17.23 8.11 -6.81
C ASN A 168 17.43 7.21 -8.05
N SER A 169 17.65 5.92 -7.82
CA SER A 169 17.94 4.94 -8.88
C SER A 169 16.83 4.85 -9.93
N PHE A 170 15.56 4.92 -9.54
CA PHE A 170 14.43 4.87 -10.47
C PHE A 170 14.43 6.07 -11.41
N THR A 171 14.60 7.26 -10.88
CA THR A 171 14.69 8.48 -11.69
C THR A 171 15.86 8.39 -12.68
N ARG A 172 17.01 7.82 -12.28
CA ARG A 172 18.15 7.62 -13.20
C ARG A 172 17.78 6.74 -14.39
N PHE A 173 16.96 5.69 -14.20
CA PHE A 173 16.49 4.88 -15.32
C PHE A 173 15.63 5.64 -16.30
N TYR A 174 14.75 6.54 -15.84
CA TYR A 174 13.98 7.42 -16.72
C TYR A 174 14.91 8.41 -17.47
N LEU A 175 15.88 9.00 -16.78
CA LEU A 175 16.84 9.90 -17.39
C LEU A 175 17.69 9.17 -18.47
N ALA A 176 18.07 7.91 -18.23
CA ALA A 176 18.79 7.11 -19.21
C ALA A 176 17.91 6.69 -20.39
N LEU A 177 16.64 6.32 -20.14
CA LEU A 177 15.65 5.99 -21.16
C LEU A 177 15.42 7.14 -22.14
N LEU A 178 15.43 8.37 -21.63
CA LEU A 178 15.25 9.58 -22.45
C LEU A 178 16.56 10.27 -22.87
N GLY A 179 17.69 9.58 -22.70
CA GLY A 179 18.98 10.00 -23.23
C GLY A 179 19.64 11.19 -22.52
N VAL A 180 19.20 11.52 -21.30
CA VAL A 180 19.78 12.60 -20.47
C VAL A 180 21.10 12.16 -19.83
N ILE A 181 21.15 10.92 -19.34
CA ILE A 181 22.36 10.30 -18.77
C ILE A 181 22.66 8.95 -19.44
N SER A 182 23.83 8.40 -19.19
CA SER A 182 24.18 7.05 -19.66
C SER A 182 23.63 5.97 -18.72
N TYR A 183 23.29 4.80 -19.25
CA TYR A 183 22.99 3.60 -18.45
C TYR A 183 24.16 3.17 -17.53
N GLU A 184 25.39 3.58 -17.83
CA GLU A 184 26.54 3.36 -16.93
C GLU A 184 26.36 4.07 -15.57
N GLN A 185 25.50 5.09 -15.51
CA GLN A 185 25.17 5.84 -14.28
C GLN A 185 23.98 5.27 -13.51
N CYS A 186 23.28 4.28 -14.09
CA CYS A 186 22.24 3.50 -13.40
C CYS A 186 22.87 2.30 -12.67
N PRO A 187 22.29 1.80 -11.60
CA PRO A 187 22.69 0.53 -11.01
C PRO A 187 22.56 -0.62 -12.01
N ALA A 188 23.49 -1.57 -11.98
CA ALA A 188 23.43 -2.75 -12.85
C ALA A 188 22.33 -3.70 -12.37
N VAL A 189 21.39 -4.04 -13.26
CA VAL A 189 20.30 -5.00 -13.02
C VAL A 189 20.34 -6.07 -14.13
N PRO A 190 21.31 -7.00 -14.13
CA PRO A 190 21.43 -7.97 -15.20
C PRO A 190 20.27 -8.99 -15.15
N PRO A 191 19.68 -9.38 -16.31
CA PRO A 191 18.57 -10.34 -16.34
C PRO A 191 18.99 -11.73 -15.84
N GLU A 192 20.27 -12.02 -15.73
CA GLU A 192 20.80 -13.27 -15.16
C GLU A 192 20.38 -13.49 -13.71
N VAL A 193 19.96 -12.45 -12.98
CA VAL A 193 19.41 -12.56 -11.60
C VAL A 193 18.26 -13.57 -11.52
N VAL A 194 17.43 -13.67 -12.56
CA VAL A 194 16.31 -14.65 -12.58
C VAL A 194 16.76 -16.10 -12.71
N LEU A 195 18.02 -16.35 -13.03
CA LEU A 195 18.60 -17.70 -13.14
C LEU A 195 19.22 -18.17 -11.83
N LEU A 196 19.42 -17.27 -10.88
CA LEU A 196 20.02 -17.62 -9.60
C LEU A 196 19.11 -18.61 -8.85
N PRO A 197 19.69 -19.70 -8.33
CA PRO A 197 18.91 -20.69 -7.60
C PRO A 197 18.49 -20.14 -6.22
N LYS A 198 17.38 -20.64 -5.67
CA LYS A 198 16.79 -20.17 -4.40
C LYS A 198 17.74 -20.25 -3.18
N TRP A 199 18.73 -21.16 -3.21
CA TRP A 199 19.72 -21.27 -2.12
C TRP A 199 20.77 -20.15 -2.13
N MET A 200 20.91 -19.41 -3.23
CA MET A 200 21.81 -18.25 -3.29
C MET A 200 21.23 -17.03 -2.59
N PRO A 201 22.06 -16.27 -1.85
CA PRO A 201 21.57 -15.15 -1.04
C PRO A 201 20.99 -13.98 -1.84
N PHE A 202 21.27 -13.87 -3.14
CA PHE A 202 20.83 -12.76 -4.00
C PHE A 202 19.82 -13.17 -5.07
N ASN A 203 19.04 -14.25 -4.85
CA ASN A 203 18.01 -14.66 -5.80
C ASN A 203 16.76 -13.78 -5.70
N ILE A 204 15.91 -13.81 -6.74
CA ILE A 204 14.70 -12.97 -6.80
C ILE A 204 13.65 -13.31 -5.75
N SER A 205 13.61 -14.55 -5.23
CA SER A 205 12.66 -14.95 -4.18
C SER A 205 13.00 -14.38 -2.79
N GLU A 206 14.20 -13.79 -2.63
CA GLU A 206 14.60 -13.08 -1.42
C GLU A 206 14.29 -11.57 -1.49
N MET A 207 13.79 -11.08 -2.62
CA MET A 207 13.28 -9.72 -2.78
C MET A 207 11.78 -9.71 -2.51
N SER A 208 11.25 -8.60 -2.04
CA SER A 208 9.80 -8.44 -1.85
C SER A 208 9.00 -8.62 -3.15
N ALA A 209 7.71 -8.89 -3.03
CA ALA A 209 6.78 -9.00 -4.15
C ALA A 209 6.86 -7.78 -5.08
N TRP A 210 6.84 -6.57 -4.50
CA TRP A 210 6.95 -5.31 -5.25
C TRP A 210 8.27 -5.20 -6.01
N SER A 211 9.39 -5.50 -5.33
CA SER A 211 10.72 -5.41 -5.94
C SER A 211 10.88 -6.42 -7.06
N ARG A 212 10.35 -7.64 -6.92
CA ARG A 212 10.38 -8.63 -8.01
C ARG A 212 9.66 -8.13 -9.25
N THR A 213 8.46 -7.58 -9.09
CA THR A 213 7.64 -7.09 -10.22
C THR A 213 8.25 -5.87 -10.91
N ILE A 214 9.10 -5.11 -10.23
CA ILE A 214 9.83 -3.98 -10.81
C ILE A 214 11.17 -4.43 -11.43
N ILE A 215 11.97 -5.20 -10.68
CA ILE A 215 13.34 -5.58 -11.08
C ILE A 215 13.36 -6.48 -12.30
N VAL A 216 12.38 -7.39 -12.46
CA VAL A 216 12.37 -8.30 -13.61
C VAL A 216 12.19 -7.54 -14.92
N PRO A 217 11.16 -6.70 -15.14
CA PRO A 217 11.08 -5.90 -16.38
C PRO A 217 12.25 -4.92 -16.53
N LEU A 218 12.72 -4.31 -15.42
CA LEU A 218 13.85 -3.40 -15.46
C LEU A 218 15.15 -4.09 -15.88
N SER A 219 15.33 -5.38 -15.54
CA SER A 219 16.48 -6.19 -15.99
C SER A 219 16.46 -6.42 -17.50
N LEU A 220 15.28 -6.55 -18.10
CA LEU A 220 15.11 -6.59 -19.55
C LEU A 220 15.49 -5.25 -20.16
N MET A 221 14.98 -4.14 -19.63
CA MET A 221 15.39 -2.80 -20.05
C MET A 221 16.93 -2.61 -19.96
N TRP A 222 17.55 -3.02 -18.85
CA TRP A 222 19.02 -3.01 -18.70
C TRP A 222 19.74 -3.79 -19.78
N ALA A 223 19.20 -4.96 -20.18
CA ALA A 223 19.81 -5.79 -21.21
C ALA A 223 19.82 -5.15 -22.60
N PHE A 224 18.78 -4.39 -22.92
CA PHE A 224 18.59 -3.75 -24.24
C PHE A 224 19.03 -2.29 -24.28
N ARG A 225 19.01 -1.58 -23.14
CA ARG A 225 19.40 -0.17 -23.01
C ARG A 225 18.72 0.75 -24.02
N PRO A 226 17.37 0.76 -24.08
CA PRO A 226 16.66 1.61 -25.04
C PRO A 226 16.91 3.08 -24.73
N VAL A 227 17.05 3.90 -25.78
CA VAL A 227 17.22 5.36 -25.67
C VAL A 227 16.31 6.06 -26.65
N THR A 228 15.41 6.90 -26.11
CA THR A 228 14.64 7.85 -26.90
C THR A 228 15.34 9.19 -26.88
N ARG A 229 15.84 9.62 -28.04
CA ARG A 229 16.52 10.90 -28.15
C ARG A 229 15.50 12.02 -28.25
N LEU A 230 15.58 12.95 -27.32
CA LEU A 230 14.76 14.15 -27.29
C LEU A 230 15.44 15.29 -28.05
N PRO A 231 14.67 16.25 -28.59
CA PRO A 231 15.19 17.54 -29.02
C PRO A 231 15.93 18.24 -27.88
N ALA A 232 16.96 19.01 -28.21
CA ALA A 232 17.83 19.64 -27.19
C ALA A 232 17.06 20.57 -26.24
N GLU A 233 16.02 21.22 -26.75
CA GLU A 233 15.12 22.11 -26.00
C GLU A 233 14.28 21.39 -24.95
N GLN A 234 14.06 20.11 -25.09
CA GLN A 234 13.36 19.27 -24.11
C GLN A 234 14.30 18.62 -23.09
N GLY A 235 15.61 18.67 -23.31
CA GLY A 235 16.59 18.17 -22.35
C GLY A 235 16.66 19.02 -21.08
N ILE A 236 17.21 18.48 -20.01
CA ILE A 236 17.28 19.11 -18.67
C ILE A 236 18.72 19.32 -18.18
N ARG A 237 19.65 19.60 -19.07
CA ARG A 237 21.07 19.81 -18.69
C ARG A 237 21.26 20.91 -17.66
N GLU A 238 20.41 21.92 -17.69
CA GLU A 238 20.40 23.04 -16.75
C GLU A 238 20.07 22.67 -15.29
N LEU A 239 19.61 21.46 -15.03
CA LEU A 239 19.38 20.94 -13.69
C LEU A 239 20.61 20.25 -13.08
N PHE A 240 21.68 20.09 -13.85
CA PHE A 240 22.90 19.42 -13.37
C PHE A 240 23.92 20.46 -12.89
N VAL A 241 24.55 20.20 -11.75
CA VAL A 241 25.68 21.00 -11.24
C VAL A 241 26.94 20.69 -12.03
N ARG A 242 27.15 19.40 -12.37
CA ARG A 242 28.21 18.93 -13.27
C ARG A 242 27.58 18.48 -14.57
N SER A 243 28.31 18.58 -15.67
CA SER A 243 27.84 18.04 -16.94
C SER A 243 27.50 16.54 -16.81
N PRO A 244 26.36 16.05 -17.37
CA PRO A 244 26.02 14.62 -17.32
C PRO A 244 27.14 13.69 -17.80
N GLU A 245 27.98 14.15 -18.74
CA GLU A 245 29.12 13.39 -19.26
C GLU A 245 30.27 13.25 -18.26
N GLU A 246 30.37 14.13 -17.27
CA GLU A 246 31.38 14.14 -16.21
C GLU A 246 30.96 13.32 -14.98
N LEU A 247 29.71 12.87 -14.93
CA LEU A 247 29.26 12.08 -13.82
C LEU A 247 29.91 10.70 -13.77
N PRO A 248 30.28 10.18 -12.58
CA PRO A 248 30.94 8.89 -12.46
C PRO A 248 30.00 7.75 -12.89
N ALA A 249 30.57 6.67 -13.43
CA ALA A 249 29.84 5.47 -13.82
C ALA A 249 29.20 4.74 -12.62
N SER A 250 29.70 4.92 -11.42
CA SER A 250 29.07 4.45 -10.18
C SER A 250 28.62 5.65 -9.37
N MET A 251 27.34 5.93 -9.38
CA MET A 251 26.76 7.03 -8.62
C MET A 251 26.65 6.65 -7.13
N PRO A 252 26.94 7.59 -6.21
CA PRO A 252 26.70 7.37 -4.79
C PRO A 252 25.22 7.14 -4.51
N LYS A 253 24.94 6.50 -3.39
CA LYS A 253 23.57 6.31 -2.90
C LYS A 253 22.90 7.65 -2.55
N CYS A 254 21.57 7.64 -2.51
CA CYS A 254 20.81 8.68 -1.87
C CYS A 254 21.08 8.68 -0.35
N GLU A 255 21.21 9.85 0.29
CA GLU A 255 21.66 10.06 1.68
C GLU A 255 20.84 9.34 2.77
N GLN A 256 19.68 8.79 2.46
CA GLN A 256 18.78 8.13 3.42
C GLN A 256 19.29 6.81 4.01
N LEU A 257 20.44 6.29 3.53
CA LEU A 257 20.99 4.99 3.95
C LEU A 257 22.22 5.09 4.87
N ASP A 258 22.71 6.30 5.18
CA ASP A 258 23.94 6.48 5.95
C ASP A 258 23.76 6.14 7.46
N GLU A 259 22.55 6.19 8.02
CA GLU A 259 22.31 5.89 9.43
C GLU A 259 22.49 4.40 9.80
N LEU A 260 22.28 3.49 8.84
CA LEU A 260 22.41 2.04 9.06
C LEU A 260 23.83 1.51 8.80
N SER A 261 24.70 2.27 8.12
CA SER A 261 26.07 1.84 7.76
C SER A 261 27.03 1.78 8.96
N GLN A 262 26.72 2.45 10.07
CA GLN A 262 27.62 2.61 11.21
C GLN A 262 27.79 1.36 12.11
N GLN A 263 27.03 0.28 11.90
CA GLN A 263 27.01 -0.87 12.81
C GLN A 263 27.63 -2.18 12.28
N THR A 264 28.23 -2.21 11.09
CA THR A 264 28.75 -3.46 10.52
C THR A 264 30.25 -3.44 10.27
N LEU A 265 30.92 -4.56 10.58
CA LEU A 265 32.35 -4.82 10.35
C LEU A 265 32.74 -4.89 8.86
N ILE A 266 31.77 -4.92 7.95
CA ILE A 266 31.95 -4.99 6.50
C ILE A 266 31.36 -3.72 5.90
N ASP A 267 32.13 -3.00 5.12
CA ASP A 267 31.65 -1.90 4.28
C ASP A 267 30.86 -2.46 3.10
N TRP A 268 29.56 -2.70 3.32
CA TRP A 268 28.64 -3.21 2.31
C TRP A 268 28.45 -2.25 1.14
N GLU A 269 28.57 -0.96 1.39
CA GLU A 269 28.47 0.05 0.34
C GLU A 269 29.64 -0.08 -0.64
N ALA A 270 30.86 -0.18 -0.13
CA ALA A 270 32.03 -0.45 -0.96
C ALA A 270 31.90 -1.79 -1.69
N PHE A 271 31.41 -2.84 -1.02
CA PHE A 271 31.17 -4.14 -1.64
C PHE A 271 30.22 -4.03 -2.84
N PHE A 272 29.02 -3.44 -2.66
CA PHE A 272 28.04 -3.34 -3.74
C PHE A 272 28.50 -2.41 -4.86
N ARG A 273 29.25 -1.35 -4.56
CA ARG A 273 29.86 -0.47 -5.56
C ARG A 273 30.88 -1.23 -6.42
N HIS A 274 31.70 -2.08 -5.82
CA HIS A 274 32.62 -2.94 -6.56
C HIS A 274 31.91 -4.03 -7.36
N ALA A 275 30.84 -4.62 -6.79
CA ALA A 275 30.00 -5.59 -7.50
C ALA A 275 29.31 -4.96 -8.72
N ASP A 276 28.76 -3.76 -8.58
CA ASP A 276 28.17 -2.99 -9.69
C ASP A 276 29.20 -2.71 -10.78
N ALA A 277 30.40 -2.23 -10.42
CA ALA A 277 31.47 -1.99 -11.34
C ALA A 277 31.94 -3.27 -12.09
N ALA A 278 32.03 -4.39 -11.36
CA ALA A 278 32.37 -5.69 -11.94
C ALA A 278 31.30 -6.19 -12.93
N LEU A 279 30.00 -6.07 -12.58
CA LEU A 279 28.88 -6.43 -13.46
C LEU A 279 28.88 -5.59 -14.73
N LYS A 280 29.13 -4.28 -14.64
CA LYS A 280 29.25 -3.38 -15.79
C LYS A 280 30.47 -3.74 -16.67
N LEU A 281 31.59 -4.12 -16.06
CA LEU A 281 32.79 -4.55 -16.80
C LEU A 281 32.54 -5.86 -17.55
N ILE A 282 31.92 -6.86 -16.90
CA ILE A 282 31.52 -8.12 -17.53
C ILE A 282 30.59 -7.87 -18.71
N ASP A 283 29.61 -6.96 -18.51
CA ASP A 283 28.68 -6.57 -19.57
C ASP A 283 29.34 -5.87 -20.73
N ARG A 284 30.30 -4.98 -20.46
CA ARG A 284 31.13 -4.29 -21.47
C ARG A 284 32.02 -5.25 -22.29
N TRP A 285 32.55 -6.27 -21.65
CA TRP A 285 33.33 -7.32 -22.33
C TRP A 285 32.47 -8.31 -23.10
N ARG A 286 31.15 -8.14 -23.09
CA ARG A 286 30.20 -9.04 -23.75
C ARG A 286 30.26 -10.51 -23.27
N ILE A 287 30.72 -10.74 -22.04
CA ILE A 287 30.73 -12.07 -21.41
C ILE A 287 29.30 -12.38 -20.96
N ARG A 288 28.47 -12.90 -21.85
CA ARG A 288 27.03 -13.07 -21.64
C ARG A 288 26.55 -14.47 -22.02
N PRO A 289 27.17 -15.55 -21.50
CA PRO A 289 26.84 -16.92 -21.98
C PRO A 289 25.38 -17.33 -21.68
N LEU A 290 24.77 -16.77 -20.64
CA LEU A 290 23.41 -17.11 -20.19
C LEU A 290 22.38 -16.03 -20.53
N ARG A 291 22.75 -14.92 -21.16
CA ARG A 291 21.91 -13.75 -21.42
C ARG A 291 20.59 -14.11 -22.11
N GLN A 292 20.64 -14.89 -23.19
CA GLN A 292 19.45 -15.27 -23.95
C GLN A 292 18.52 -16.18 -23.14
N ARG A 293 19.07 -17.06 -22.30
CA ARG A 293 18.28 -17.90 -21.38
C ARG A 293 17.63 -17.04 -20.30
N ALA A 294 18.36 -16.09 -19.75
CA ALA A 294 17.88 -15.15 -18.75
C ALA A 294 16.76 -14.28 -19.30
N ILE A 295 16.94 -13.68 -20.49
CA ILE A 295 15.90 -12.88 -21.16
C ILE A 295 14.63 -13.73 -21.35
N ARG A 296 14.73 -14.94 -21.91
CA ARG A 296 13.55 -15.82 -22.08
C ARG A 296 12.85 -16.14 -20.76
N LYS A 297 13.61 -16.41 -19.70
CA LYS A 297 13.04 -16.72 -18.38
C LYS A 297 12.38 -15.48 -17.75
N ALA A 298 13.02 -14.31 -17.83
CA ALA A 298 12.46 -13.05 -17.33
C ALA A 298 11.19 -12.65 -18.11
N THR A 299 11.21 -12.79 -19.43
CA THR A 299 10.02 -12.54 -20.27
C THR A 299 8.87 -13.46 -19.90
N LYS A 300 9.14 -14.78 -19.80
CA LYS A 300 8.09 -15.73 -19.40
C LYS A 300 7.55 -15.40 -18.01
N TRP A 301 8.43 -15.12 -17.04
CA TRP A 301 8.04 -14.76 -15.68
C TRP A 301 7.11 -13.53 -15.66
N MET A 302 7.44 -12.51 -16.43
CA MET A 302 6.66 -11.28 -16.53
C MET A 302 5.30 -11.54 -17.19
N LEU A 303 5.26 -12.24 -18.35
CA LEU A 303 4.03 -12.52 -19.09
C LEU A 303 3.08 -13.45 -18.31
N ASP A 304 3.61 -14.43 -17.58
CA ASP A 304 2.79 -15.31 -16.74
C ASP A 304 1.98 -14.52 -15.70
N ARG A 305 2.49 -13.36 -15.25
CA ARG A 305 1.88 -12.51 -14.21
C ARG A 305 0.95 -11.41 -14.74
N PHE A 306 0.74 -11.37 -16.04
CA PHE A 306 -0.33 -10.53 -16.62
C PHE A 306 -1.70 -11.22 -16.52
N ALA A 307 -1.71 -12.55 -16.42
CA ALA A 307 -2.95 -13.30 -16.29
C ALA A 307 -3.55 -13.11 -14.89
N ASP A 308 -4.85 -12.82 -14.82
CA ASP A 308 -5.61 -12.57 -13.59
C ASP A 308 -4.98 -11.47 -12.70
N SER A 309 -4.50 -10.40 -13.34
CA SER A 309 -3.91 -9.24 -12.68
C SER A 309 -4.31 -7.94 -13.39
N ASP A 310 -4.51 -6.88 -12.63
CA ASP A 310 -4.77 -5.52 -13.14
C ASP A 310 -3.45 -4.86 -13.59
N GLY A 311 -2.75 -5.50 -14.52
CA GLY A 311 -1.40 -5.21 -14.93
C GLY A 311 -0.35 -5.93 -14.09
N LEU A 312 0.93 -5.75 -14.41
CA LEU A 312 2.01 -6.44 -13.69
C LEU A 312 2.05 -6.00 -12.22
N GLY A 313 1.74 -6.92 -11.32
CA GLY A 313 1.70 -6.66 -9.87
C GLY A 313 0.60 -5.68 -9.44
N ALA A 314 -0.32 -5.33 -10.35
CA ALA A 314 -1.47 -4.45 -10.17
C ALA A 314 -1.15 -3.06 -9.59
N ILE A 315 0.11 -2.60 -9.69
CA ILE A 315 0.57 -1.30 -9.25
C ILE A 315 1.30 -0.56 -10.36
N PHE A 316 1.23 0.77 -10.33
CA PHE A 316 1.72 1.68 -11.37
C PHE A 316 3.17 1.42 -11.83
N PRO A 317 4.22 1.35 -10.96
CA PRO A 317 5.59 1.25 -11.43
C PRO A 317 5.90 -0.02 -12.23
N PRO A 318 5.51 -1.23 -11.80
CA PRO A 318 5.74 -2.44 -12.59
C PRO A 318 5.02 -2.43 -13.94
N ILE A 319 3.82 -1.83 -14.02
CA ILE A 319 3.07 -1.72 -15.28
C ILE A 319 3.88 -0.88 -16.26
N ILE A 320 4.39 0.29 -15.86
CA ILE A 320 5.24 1.14 -16.71
C ILE A 320 6.48 0.37 -17.21
N TRP A 321 7.22 -0.23 -16.28
CA TRP A 321 8.46 -0.93 -16.64
C TRP A 321 8.19 -2.15 -17.52
N SER A 322 7.03 -2.81 -17.37
CA SER A 322 6.63 -3.93 -18.25
C SER A 322 6.38 -3.46 -19.68
N ILE A 323 5.77 -2.29 -19.89
CA ILE A 323 5.56 -1.71 -21.22
C ILE A 323 6.90 -1.41 -21.88
N VAL A 324 7.82 -0.76 -21.16
CA VAL A 324 9.18 -0.49 -21.68
C VAL A 324 9.90 -1.80 -22.03
N ALA A 325 9.82 -2.82 -21.17
CA ALA A 325 10.42 -4.13 -21.40
C ALA A 325 9.81 -4.84 -22.63
N LEU A 326 8.49 -4.81 -22.80
CA LEU A 326 7.82 -5.36 -23.98
C LEU A 326 8.28 -4.68 -25.27
N ARG A 327 8.43 -3.36 -25.25
CA ARG A 327 8.99 -2.60 -26.39
C ARG A 327 10.42 -3.03 -26.72
N CYS A 328 11.27 -3.24 -25.69
CA CYS A 328 12.62 -3.78 -25.88
C CYS A 328 12.63 -5.18 -26.49
N LEU A 329 11.64 -6.00 -26.18
CA LEU A 329 11.48 -7.35 -26.72
C LEU A 329 10.89 -7.39 -28.16
N GLY A 330 10.50 -6.22 -28.69
CA GLY A 330 9.99 -6.08 -30.06
C GLY A 330 8.47 -6.16 -30.19
N TYR A 331 7.73 -6.14 -29.09
CA TYR A 331 6.26 -6.02 -29.13
C TYR A 331 5.87 -4.62 -29.65
N SER A 332 4.89 -4.57 -30.56
CA SER A 332 4.34 -3.31 -31.05
C SER A 332 3.36 -2.70 -30.05
N ASP A 333 3.04 -1.42 -30.22
CA ASP A 333 1.99 -0.75 -29.41
C ASP A 333 0.62 -1.41 -29.58
N ASP A 334 0.40 -2.07 -30.73
CA ASP A 334 -0.84 -2.79 -31.06
C ASP A 334 -0.88 -4.23 -30.55
N SER A 335 0.22 -4.75 -29.98
CA SER A 335 0.21 -6.09 -29.42
C SER A 335 -0.73 -6.19 -28.21
N PRO A 336 -1.43 -7.33 -28.03
CA PRO A 336 -2.35 -7.52 -26.89
C PRO A 336 -1.69 -7.25 -25.54
N GLU A 337 -0.44 -7.65 -25.39
CA GLU A 337 0.33 -7.50 -24.14
C GLU A 337 0.57 -6.03 -23.79
N VAL A 338 1.00 -5.20 -24.76
CA VAL A 338 1.22 -3.75 -24.54
C VAL A 338 -0.13 -3.05 -24.31
N ARG A 339 -1.14 -3.38 -25.13
CA ARG A 339 -2.48 -2.77 -24.96
C ARG A 339 -3.09 -3.07 -23.62
N SER A 340 -2.97 -4.31 -23.10
CA SER A 340 -3.51 -4.65 -21.79
C SER A 340 -2.86 -3.82 -20.68
N GLN A 341 -1.54 -3.66 -20.69
CA GLN A 341 -0.84 -2.87 -19.68
C GLN A 341 -1.14 -1.37 -19.81
N MET A 342 -1.28 -0.84 -21.02
CA MET A 342 -1.71 0.55 -21.25
C MET A 342 -3.14 0.79 -20.75
N LEU A 343 -4.06 -0.16 -20.97
CA LEU A 343 -5.43 -0.07 -20.47
C LEU A 343 -5.46 -0.03 -18.93
N GLU A 344 -4.62 -0.83 -18.26
CA GLU A 344 -4.55 -0.79 -16.80
C GLU A 344 -4.02 0.56 -16.27
N LEU A 345 -3.04 1.20 -16.95
CA LEU A 345 -2.62 2.57 -16.61
C LEU A 345 -3.75 3.60 -16.82
N GLU A 346 -4.53 3.46 -17.92
CA GLU A 346 -5.69 4.31 -18.16
C GLU A 346 -6.75 4.15 -17.06
N ARG A 347 -6.97 2.93 -16.57
CA ARG A 347 -7.88 2.65 -15.44
C ARG A 347 -7.43 3.23 -14.11
N LEU A 348 -6.15 3.52 -13.95
CA LEU A 348 -5.61 4.22 -12.78
C LEU A 348 -5.78 5.75 -12.88
N THR A 349 -6.18 6.28 -14.04
CA THR A 349 -6.34 7.71 -14.26
C THR A 349 -7.70 8.20 -13.75
N ILE A 350 -7.68 9.28 -12.96
CA ILE A 350 -8.87 10.04 -12.58
C ILE A 350 -8.87 11.32 -13.40
N SER A 351 -9.91 11.51 -14.20
CA SER A 351 -10.07 12.67 -15.07
C SER A 351 -11.09 13.63 -14.49
N GLU A 352 -10.68 14.85 -14.23
CA GLU A 352 -11.53 16.00 -13.89
C GLU A 352 -11.42 17.08 -14.95
N GLU A 353 -12.16 18.18 -14.81
CA GLU A 353 -12.15 19.24 -15.83
C GLU A 353 -10.74 19.83 -16.01
N GLY A 354 -10.12 19.51 -17.16
CA GLY A 354 -8.79 20.01 -17.54
C GLY A 354 -7.60 19.37 -16.81
N VAL A 355 -7.81 18.39 -15.95
CA VAL A 355 -6.77 17.76 -15.12
C VAL A 355 -6.91 16.24 -15.14
N ASP A 356 -5.79 15.54 -15.27
CA ASP A 356 -5.69 14.09 -15.03
C ASP A 356 -4.68 13.86 -13.90
N ARG A 357 -5.07 13.02 -12.94
CA ARG A 357 -4.16 12.49 -11.93
C ARG A 357 -4.22 10.97 -11.90
N LEU A 358 -3.12 10.34 -11.52
CA LEU A 358 -3.00 8.90 -11.51
C LEU A 358 -2.98 8.37 -10.08
N GLN A 359 -3.62 7.21 -9.90
CA GLN A 359 -3.54 6.43 -8.68
C GLN A 359 -2.39 5.42 -8.80
N PRO A 360 -1.72 5.05 -7.70
CA PRO A 360 -0.70 4.00 -7.73
C PRO A 360 -1.28 2.60 -7.93
N CYS A 361 -2.48 2.36 -7.45
CA CYS A 361 -3.28 1.14 -7.54
C CYS A 361 -4.72 1.45 -7.11
N LYS A 362 -5.58 0.44 -7.06
CA LYS A 362 -6.95 0.53 -6.52
C LYS A 362 -7.10 -0.39 -5.31
N SER A 363 -7.97 -0.03 -4.37
CA SER A 363 -8.14 -0.73 -3.07
C SER A 363 -9.54 -1.33 -2.85
N PRO A 364 -10.17 -1.97 -3.84
CA PRO A 364 -11.56 -2.40 -3.68
C PRO A 364 -11.75 -3.46 -2.60
N VAL A 365 -10.81 -4.38 -2.41
CA VAL A 365 -10.92 -5.42 -1.38
C VAL A 365 -10.74 -4.83 0.00
N TRP A 366 -9.71 -4.01 0.20
CA TRP A 366 -9.42 -3.29 1.42
C TRP A 366 -10.59 -2.40 1.86
N ASP A 367 -11.04 -1.53 0.97
CA ASP A 367 -12.14 -0.61 1.25
C ASP A 367 -13.45 -1.34 1.55
N THR A 368 -13.73 -2.42 0.82
CA THR A 368 -14.96 -3.22 1.04
C THR A 368 -14.91 -3.94 2.37
N ALA A 369 -13.78 -4.51 2.76
CA ALA A 369 -13.63 -5.17 4.05
C ALA A 369 -13.82 -4.18 5.20
N ILE A 370 -13.14 -3.02 5.17
CA ILE A 370 -13.25 -2.03 6.25
C ILE A 370 -14.64 -1.38 6.28
N ALA A 371 -15.23 -1.04 5.13
CA ALA A 371 -16.59 -0.50 5.08
C ALA A 371 -17.62 -1.49 5.66
N THR A 372 -17.48 -2.79 5.36
CA THR A 372 -18.30 -3.86 5.93
C THR A 372 -18.16 -3.91 7.46
N ILE A 373 -16.94 -3.85 7.98
CA ILE A 373 -16.66 -3.81 9.43
C ILE A 373 -17.27 -2.56 10.07
N ALA A 374 -17.08 -1.39 9.48
CA ALA A 374 -17.59 -0.13 10.01
C ALA A 374 -19.13 -0.10 10.06
N LEU A 375 -19.79 -0.61 9.01
CA LEU A 375 -21.25 -0.74 8.99
C LEU A 375 -21.76 -1.72 10.06
N ARG A 376 -21.07 -2.84 10.28
CA ARG A 376 -21.40 -3.79 11.36
C ARG A 376 -21.17 -3.16 12.74
N ASP A 377 -20.12 -2.39 12.93
CA ASP A 377 -19.87 -1.66 14.17
C ASP A 377 -20.92 -0.56 14.43
N ALA A 378 -21.51 -0.02 13.36
CA ALA A 378 -22.61 0.94 13.39
C ALA A 378 -24.03 0.27 13.43
N ASP A 379 -24.12 -0.99 13.87
CA ASP A 379 -25.36 -1.76 14.07
C ASP A 379 -26.18 -2.00 12.78
N VAL A 380 -25.57 -2.01 11.61
CA VAL A 380 -26.25 -2.49 10.39
C VAL A 380 -26.34 -4.01 10.44
N PRO A 381 -27.56 -4.60 10.38
CA PRO A 381 -27.72 -6.05 10.52
C PRO A 381 -27.08 -6.80 9.31
N PRO A 382 -26.55 -8.03 9.51
CA PRO A 382 -25.88 -8.77 8.45
C PRO A 382 -26.79 -9.08 7.24
N GLU A 383 -28.10 -9.10 7.44
CA GLU A 383 -29.12 -9.31 6.39
C GLU A 383 -29.35 -8.06 5.53
N HIS A 384 -28.80 -6.90 5.91
CA HIS A 384 -28.99 -5.68 5.14
C HIS A 384 -28.45 -5.86 3.70
N PRO A 385 -29.21 -5.44 2.66
CA PRO A 385 -28.85 -5.69 1.27
C PRO A 385 -27.44 -5.23 0.88
N ALA A 386 -26.96 -4.12 1.43
CA ALA A 386 -25.61 -3.62 1.18
C ALA A 386 -24.53 -4.61 1.69
N LEU A 387 -24.72 -5.16 2.90
CA LEU A 387 -23.79 -6.14 3.47
C LEU A 387 -23.85 -7.48 2.74
N GLN A 388 -25.04 -7.91 2.35
CA GLN A 388 -25.19 -9.14 1.55
C GLN A 388 -24.47 -9.04 0.20
N ARG A 389 -24.53 -7.87 -0.47
CA ARG A 389 -23.79 -7.64 -1.71
C ARG A 389 -22.28 -7.63 -1.45
N SER A 390 -21.80 -6.94 -0.39
CA SER A 390 -20.37 -6.90 -0.09
C SER A 390 -19.79 -8.28 0.25
N VAL A 391 -20.50 -9.06 1.06
CA VAL A 391 -20.10 -10.44 1.39
C VAL A 391 -20.02 -11.30 0.12
N LYS A 392 -21.04 -11.24 -0.74
CA LYS A 392 -21.04 -11.96 -2.02
C LYS A 392 -19.86 -11.55 -2.89
N TRP A 393 -19.57 -10.26 -2.96
CA TRP A 393 -18.45 -9.76 -3.76
C TRP A 393 -17.11 -10.20 -3.18
N LEU A 394 -16.88 -10.04 -1.87
CA LEU A 394 -15.64 -10.48 -1.20
C LEU A 394 -15.40 -11.98 -1.40
N LEU A 395 -16.43 -12.82 -1.29
CA LEU A 395 -16.32 -14.26 -1.56
C LEU A 395 -15.90 -14.54 -3.02
N SER A 396 -16.35 -13.71 -3.98
CA SER A 396 -15.97 -13.87 -5.39
C SER A 396 -14.51 -13.45 -5.67
N GLN A 397 -13.89 -12.70 -4.76
CA GLN A 397 -12.50 -12.25 -4.89
C GLN A 397 -11.48 -13.23 -4.27
N GLU A 398 -11.92 -14.31 -3.61
CA GLU A 398 -11.01 -15.29 -3.03
C GLU A 398 -10.07 -15.89 -4.09
N ILE A 399 -8.76 -15.76 -3.86
CA ILE A 399 -7.73 -16.31 -4.73
C ILE A 399 -7.54 -17.79 -4.42
N ARG A 400 -7.84 -18.66 -5.39
CA ARG A 400 -7.70 -20.12 -5.27
C ARG A 400 -6.54 -20.66 -6.12
N ARG A 401 -5.52 -19.84 -6.29
CA ARG A 401 -4.36 -20.11 -7.14
C ARG A 401 -3.08 -20.00 -6.35
N ARG A 402 -2.09 -20.86 -6.68
CA ARG A 402 -0.74 -20.73 -6.16
C ARG A 402 -0.04 -19.54 -6.81
N GLY A 403 0.49 -18.65 -5.99
CA GLY A 403 1.32 -17.52 -6.36
C GLY A 403 2.78 -17.68 -5.95
N ASP A 404 3.53 -16.58 -5.91
CA ASP A 404 4.94 -16.57 -5.51
C ASP A 404 5.15 -17.01 -4.05
N TRP A 405 4.19 -16.77 -3.16
CA TRP A 405 4.19 -17.20 -1.77
C TRP A 405 4.41 -18.72 -1.63
N ALA A 406 3.92 -19.51 -2.59
CA ALA A 406 4.06 -20.97 -2.59
C ALA A 406 5.52 -21.44 -2.78
N ASP A 407 6.42 -20.54 -3.13
CA ASP A 407 7.87 -20.81 -3.13
C ASP A 407 8.42 -21.12 -1.73
N ARG A 408 7.77 -20.57 -0.68
CA ARG A 408 8.11 -20.77 0.73
C ARG A 408 7.23 -21.82 1.42
N ASP A 409 6.02 -22.02 0.92
CA ASP A 409 5.07 -23.00 1.44
C ASP A 409 4.28 -23.67 0.30
N ALA A 410 4.80 -24.79 -0.17
CA ALA A 410 4.22 -25.53 -1.29
C ALA A 410 3.04 -26.43 -0.89
N LEU A 411 2.79 -26.64 0.41
CA LEU A 411 1.80 -27.62 0.91
C LEU A 411 0.46 -26.95 1.21
N THR A 412 0.45 -25.69 1.62
CA THR A 412 -0.77 -24.96 1.98
C THR A 412 -1.74 -24.84 0.80
N GLU A 413 -3.02 -25.08 1.07
CA GLU A 413 -4.09 -24.86 0.10
C GLU A 413 -4.15 -23.39 -0.30
N PRO A 414 -4.23 -23.07 -1.62
CA PRO A 414 -4.35 -21.70 -2.05
C PRO A 414 -5.61 -21.02 -1.53
N SER A 415 -5.44 -19.87 -0.88
CA SER A 415 -6.50 -18.97 -0.46
C SER A 415 -5.91 -17.57 -0.28
N GLY A 416 -6.73 -16.63 0.15
CA GLY A 416 -6.39 -15.24 0.44
C GLY A 416 -7.02 -14.26 -0.54
N TRP A 417 -6.82 -12.99 -0.27
CA TRP A 417 -7.35 -11.88 -1.07
C TRP A 417 -6.21 -10.92 -1.41
N ALA A 418 -6.28 -10.35 -2.62
CA ALA A 418 -5.39 -9.27 -3.00
C ALA A 418 -5.99 -7.92 -2.56
N PHE A 419 -5.21 -6.89 -2.55
CA PHE A 419 -5.62 -5.51 -2.28
C PHE A 419 -6.47 -4.94 -3.43
N GLU A 420 -6.12 -5.30 -4.67
CA GLU A 420 -6.70 -4.81 -5.91
C GLU A 420 -7.86 -5.70 -6.38
N PHE A 421 -8.47 -5.38 -7.54
CA PHE A 421 -9.52 -6.23 -8.12
C PHE A 421 -8.98 -7.60 -8.55
N ARG A 422 -7.77 -7.62 -9.13
CA ARG A 422 -7.12 -8.85 -9.60
C ARG A 422 -5.62 -8.76 -9.41
N ASN A 423 -5.09 -9.63 -8.59
CA ASN A 423 -3.64 -9.81 -8.40
C ASN A 423 -3.37 -11.25 -7.91
N ALA A 424 -3.75 -12.23 -8.72
CA ALA A 424 -3.84 -13.63 -8.31
C ALA A 424 -2.49 -14.28 -7.90
N PHE A 425 -1.36 -13.68 -8.28
CA PHE A 425 -0.03 -14.15 -7.87
C PHE A 425 0.39 -13.65 -6.47
N TYR A 426 -0.26 -12.58 -5.98
CA TYR A 426 0.14 -11.86 -4.78
C TYR A 426 -1.06 -11.61 -3.86
N PRO A 427 -1.65 -12.67 -3.27
CA PRO A 427 -2.58 -12.46 -2.16
C PRO A 427 -1.85 -11.74 -1.02
N ASP A 428 -2.55 -10.83 -0.38
CA ASP A 428 -2.04 -10.00 0.71
C ASP A 428 -2.49 -10.55 2.06
N VAL A 429 -1.56 -10.65 3.02
CA VAL A 429 -1.85 -11.12 4.38
C VAL A 429 -2.77 -10.15 5.11
N ASP A 430 -2.56 -8.84 4.93
CA ASP A 430 -3.34 -7.80 5.59
C ASP A 430 -4.78 -7.78 5.08
N ASP A 431 -4.96 -7.80 3.75
CA ASP A 431 -6.29 -7.89 3.13
C ASP A 431 -7.00 -9.17 3.50
N THR A 432 -6.29 -10.30 3.48
CA THR A 432 -6.87 -11.59 3.88
C THR A 432 -7.37 -11.54 5.33
N GLY A 433 -6.57 -10.96 6.24
CA GLY A 433 -6.96 -10.76 7.62
C GLY A 433 -8.19 -9.88 7.77
N MET A 434 -8.22 -8.72 7.09
CA MET A 434 -9.36 -7.81 7.12
C MET A 434 -10.63 -8.40 6.53
N VAL A 435 -10.52 -9.14 5.41
CA VAL A 435 -11.65 -9.85 4.82
C VAL A 435 -12.18 -10.92 5.76
N CYS A 436 -11.33 -11.72 6.39
CA CYS A 436 -11.75 -12.71 7.39
C CYS A 436 -12.48 -12.06 8.57
N ILE A 437 -12.01 -10.89 9.07
CA ILE A 437 -12.69 -10.11 10.11
C ILE A 437 -14.07 -9.63 9.60
N ALA A 438 -14.14 -9.07 8.39
CA ALA A 438 -15.38 -8.57 7.81
C ALA A 438 -16.43 -9.69 7.64
N LEU A 439 -16.00 -10.80 7.07
CA LEU A 439 -16.86 -11.96 6.82
C LEU A 439 -17.32 -12.62 8.13
N SER A 440 -16.45 -12.75 9.15
CA SER A 440 -16.82 -13.33 10.45
C SER A 440 -17.90 -12.50 11.15
N ARG A 441 -17.88 -11.17 11.04
CA ARG A 441 -18.91 -10.28 11.60
C ARG A 441 -20.25 -10.32 10.87
N CYS A 442 -20.29 -10.95 9.69
CA CYS A 442 -21.50 -11.18 8.92
C CYS A 442 -22.03 -12.62 9.02
N LEU A 443 -21.41 -13.47 9.84
CA LEU A 443 -21.95 -14.80 10.16
C LEU A 443 -23.25 -14.67 10.94
N PRO A 444 -24.23 -15.57 10.71
CA PRO A 444 -25.43 -15.67 11.55
C PRO A 444 -25.03 -15.91 13.02
N GLU A 445 -25.81 -15.39 13.98
CA GLU A 445 -25.62 -15.59 15.43
C GLU A 445 -25.89 -17.05 15.89
N GLN A 446 -25.66 -18.03 15.06
CA GLN A 446 -25.76 -19.44 15.47
C GLN A 446 -24.45 -19.86 16.15
N ASP A 447 -24.58 -20.65 17.21
CA ASP A 447 -23.53 -21.34 17.96
C ASP A 447 -22.62 -22.17 17.04
N TRP A 448 -21.70 -21.49 16.32
CA TRP A 448 -20.56 -22.15 15.72
C TRP A 448 -19.52 -22.31 16.81
N SER A 449 -19.47 -23.54 17.39
CA SER A 449 -18.51 -23.83 18.45
C SER A 449 -17.08 -23.66 17.90
N ALA A 450 -16.28 -22.94 18.66
CA ALA A 450 -14.85 -22.78 18.43
C ALA A 450 -14.12 -24.10 18.20
N ASP A 451 -14.65 -25.20 18.73
CA ASP A 451 -14.08 -26.54 18.65
C ASP A 451 -13.86 -27.04 17.20
N PHE A 452 -14.72 -26.60 16.27
CA PHE A 452 -14.59 -26.99 14.87
C PHE A 452 -13.40 -26.32 14.14
N LEU A 453 -13.08 -25.08 14.51
CA LEU A 453 -11.90 -24.40 13.96
C LEU A 453 -10.60 -24.89 14.63
N LEU A 454 -10.68 -25.50 15.82
CA LEU A 454 -9.56 -25.80 16.69
C LEU A 454 -8.99 -27.21 16.54
N ASP A 455 -9.79 -28.22 16.23
CA ASP A 455 -9.31 -29.62 16.18
C ASP A 455 -8.29 -29.90 15.07
N ASP A 456 -8.25 -29.05 14.01
CA ASP A 456 -7.32 -29.18 12.88
C ASP A 456 -6.18 -28.11 12.91
N TRP A 457 -6.10 -27.28 13.96
CA TRP A 457 -5.11 -26.22 14.10
C TRP A 457 -3.82 -26.65 14.78
N SER A 458 -3.68 -27.93 15.13
CA SER A 458 -2.45 -28.51 15.71
C SER A 458 -1.28 -28.59 14.73
N TRP A 459 -1.35 -27.87 13.59
CA TRP A 459 -0.31 -27.93 12.58
C TRP A 459 0.99 -27.28 13.06
N HIS A 460 2.00 -28.14 13.29
CA HIS A 460 3.39 -27.74 13.42
C HIS A 460 4.10 -27.93 12.09
N PRO A 461 4.83 -26.92 11.55
CA PRO A 461 5.62 -27.09 10.33
C PRO A 461 6.67 -28.21 10.40
N GLU A 462 6.98 -28.69 11.60
CA GLU A 462 7.96 -29.74 11.86
C GLU A 462 7.35 -31.15 11.94
N ASP A 463 6.01 -31.28 11.97
CA ASP A 463 5.34 -32.58 12.04
C ASP A 463 5.27 -33.24 10.66
N LYS A 464 6.13 -34.21 10.43
CA LYS A 464 6.20 -35.01 9.20
C LYS A 464 4.93 -35.83 8.93
N ASP A 465 4.12 -36.09 9.95
CA ASP A 465 2.87 -36.81 9.83
C ASP A 465 1.75 -36.02 9.17
N VAL A 466 1.80 -34.66 9.27
CA VAL A 466 0.85 -33.76 8.60
C VAL A 466 1.03 -33.77 7.08
N ALA A 467 2.25 -33.95 6.57
CA ALA A 467 2.48 -34.14 5.14
C ALA A 467 1.75 -35.33 4.57
N ALA A 468 1.49 -36.36 5.39
CA ALA A 468 0.73 -37.55 5.02
C ALA A 468 -0.79 -37.29 5.01
N VAL A 469 -1.30 -36.47 5.93
CA VAL A 469 -2.72 -36.06 6.00
C VAL A 469 -3.10 -35.18 4.80
N VAL A 470 -2.26 -34.16 4.49
CA VAL A 470 -2.47 -33.23 3.35
C VAL A 470 -2.33 -33.95 2.01
N ALA A 471 -1.53 -35.05 1.95
CA ALA A 471 -1.40 -35.90 0.76
C ALA A 471 -2.56 -36.88 0.56
N GLY A 472 -3.61 -36.85 1.40
CA GLY A 472 -4.75 -37.78 1.34
C GLY A 472 -4.38 -39.24 1.71
N LYS A 473 -3.33 -39.41 2.50
CA LYS A 473 -2.78 -40.73 2.87
C LYS A 473 -3.02 -41.11 4.33
N ALA A 474 -3.67 -40.25 5.12
CA ALA A 474 -4.01 -40.53 6.51
C ALA A 474 -5.50 -40.83 6.67
N ASP A 475 -5.84 -41.77 7.53
CA ASP A 475 -7.22 -42.03 7.94
C ASP A 475 -7.80 -40.77 8.63
N GLY A 476 -8.95 -40.27 8.13
CA GLY A 476 -9.62 -39.07 8.64
C GLY A 476 -9.54 -37.82 7.73
N ALA A 477 -8.64 -37.79 6.74
CA ALA A 477 -8.53 -36.63 5.83
C ALA A 477 -9.80 -36.42 4.97
N GLU A 478 -10.47 -37.51 4.58
CA GLU A 478 -11.73 -37.46 3.83
C GLU A 478 -12.89 -36.92 4.70
N GLU A 479 -12.92 -37.25 6.00
CA GLU A 479 -13.94 -36.72 6.93
C GLU A 479 -13.75 -35.22 7.19
N ALA A 480 -12.52 -34.74 7.41
CA ALA A 480 -12.21 -33.34 7.60
C ALA A 480 -12.56 -32.52 6.34
N VAL A 481 -12.21 -33.00 5.16
CA VAL A 481 -12.57 -32.36 3.88
C VAL A 481 -14.10 -32.38 3.66
N ALA A 482 -14.77 -33.48 3.98
CA ALA A 482 -16.22 -33.58 3.87
C ALA A 482 -16.93 -32.64 4.86
N GLN A 483 -16.40 -32.44 6.06
CA GLN A 483 -16.92 -31.54 7.07
C GLN A 483 -16.78 -30.07 6.64
N VAL A 484 -15.64 -29.67 6.07
CA VAL A 484 -15.45 -28.33 5.47
C VAL A 484 -16.43 -28.10 4.32
N HIS A 485 -16.73 -29.09 3.50
CA HIS A 485 -17.71 -28.98 2.41
C HIS A 485 -19.17 -28.90 2.91
N SER A 486 -19.47 -29.35 4.11
CA SER A 486 -20.78 -29.18 4.74
C SER A 486 -21.00 -27.79 5.33
N MET A 487 -19.94 -26.99 5.50
CA MET A 487 -19.99 -25.60 5.91
C MET A 487 -20.53 -24.72 4.77
N GLY A 488 -21.28 -23.72 5.09
CA GLY A 488 -21.69 -22.71 4.09
C GLY A 488 -20.45 -22.03 3.47
N PRO A 489 -20.58 -21.49 2.26
CA PRO A 489 -19.45 -20.92 1.51
C PRO A 489 -18.68 -19.83 2.30
N LEU A 490 -19.38 -19.09 3.13
CA LEU A 490 -18.82 -18.01 3.95
C LEU A 490 -17.82 -18.56 4.99
N LEU A 491 -18.23 -19.55 5.78
CA LEU A 491 -17.37 -20.14 6.82
C LEU A 491 -16.19 -20.90 6.21
N SER A 492 -16.43 -21.58 5.09
CA SER A 492 -15.34 -22.29 4.34
C SER A 492 -14.27 -21.32 3.83
N ALA A 493 -14.65 -20.13 3.32
CA ALA A 493 -13.70 -19.12 2.86
C ALA A 493 -12.89 -18.55 4.02
N ILE A 494 -13.55 -18.21 5.14
CA ILE A 494 -12.87 -17.75 6.38
C ILE A 494 -11.85 -18.79 6.84
N HIS A 495 -12.23 -20.06 6.92
CA HIS A 495 -11.36 -21.14 7.36
C HIS A 495 -10.11 -21.27 6.46
N ARG A 496 -10.28 -21.27 5.13
CA ARG A 496 -9.14 -21.36 4.20
C ARG A 496 -8.24 -20.14 4.30
N GLY A 497 -8.82 -18.92 4.35
CA GLY A 497 -8.06 -17.68 4.50
C GLY A 497 -7.24 -17.66 5.79
N ALA A 498 -7.84 -18.05 6.91
CA ALA A 498 -7.16 -18.11 8.20
C ALA A 498 -6.03 -19.15 8.22
N ARG A 499 -6.22 -20.32 7.61
CA ARG A 499 -5.14 -21.33 7.44
C ARG A 499 -4.00 -20.79 6.57
N TRP A 500 -4.33 -20.11 5.49
CA TRP A 500 -3.32 -19.50 4.64
C TRP A 500 -2.53 -18.43 5.41
N VAL A 501 -3.18 -17.57 6.20
CA VAL A 501 -2.50 -16.59 7.06
C VAL A 501 -1.58 -17.26 8.07
N LEU A 502 -2.00 -18.36 8.70
CA LEU A 502 -1.11 -19.13 9.60
C LEU A 502 0.14 -19.63 8.89
N ALA A 503 -0.02 -20.14 7.68
CA ALA A 503 1.09 -20.64 6.88
C ALA A 503 2.08 -19.53 6.49
N MET A 504 1.61 -18.28 6.39
CA MET A 504 2.42 -17.10 6.07
C MET A 504 3.17 -16.52 7.28
N GLN A 505 2.98 -17.05 8.50
CA GLN A 505 3.74 -16.58 9.66
C GLN A 505 5.23 -16.75 9.44
N SER A 506 6.00 -15.70 9.62
CA SER A 506 7.47 -15.70 9.54
C SER A 506 8.11 -16.37 10.75
N SER A 507 9.34 -16.80 10.61
CA SER A 507 10.12 -17.48 11.66
C SER A 507 10.38 -16.60 12.89
N ASP A 508 10.34 -15.27 12.74
CA ASP A 508 10.44 -14.31 13.84
C ASP A 508 9.15 -14.19 14.67
N GLY A 509 8.08 -14.86 14.24
CA GLY A 509 6.78 -14.89 14.88
C GLY A 509 5.79 -13.83 14.38
N GLY A 510 6.22 -12.87 13.57
CA GLY A 510 5.36 -11.86 12.97
C GLY A 510 4.87 -12.25 11.57
N TRP A 511 4.20 -11.32 10.91
CA TRP A 511 3.74 -11.43 9.52
C TRP A 511 4.22 -10.24 8.70
N GLY A 512 4.71 -10.50 7.49
CA GLY A 512 4.85 -9.55 6.39
C GLY A 512 3.59 -9.49 5.54
N ALA A 513 3.49 -8.55 4.60
CA ALA A 513 2.28 -8.36 3.79
C ALA A 513 2.12 -9.43 2.70
N PHE A 514 3.19 -9.81 2.01
CA PHE A 514 3.13 -10.72 0.85
C PHE A 514 4.08 -11.91 0.96
N ASP A 515 5.17 -11.74 1.70
CA ASP A 515 6.27 -12.69 1.68
C ASP A 515 6.61 -13.22 3.09
N LYS A 516 6.65 -14.53 3.23
CA LYS A 516 7.13 -15.20 4.46
C LYS A 516 8.65 -15.15 4.52
N ASP A 517 9.21 -14.82 5.70
CA ASP A 517 10.66 -14.80 5.95
C ASP A 517 11.47 -13.90 4.99
N ASN A 518 10.87 -12.81 4.53
CA ASN A 518 11.53 -11.85 3.66
C ASN A 518 12.18 -10.70 4.47
N THR A 519 13.15 -11.05 5.30
CA THR A 519 13.72 -10.19 6.34
C THR A 519 15.21 -9.94 6.18
N ARG A 520 15.82 -10.30 5.04
CA ARG A 520 17.27 -10.16 4.85
C ARG A 520 17.69 -8.72 4.65
N GLU A 521 18.08 -8.03 5.71
CA GLU A 521 18.53 -6.63 5.70
C GLU A 521 19.64 -6.34 4.68
N LEU A 522 20.41 -7.35 4.22
CA LEU A 522 21.41 -7.19 3.19
C LEU A 522 20.84 -6.56 1.90
N PHE A 523 19.57 -6.88 1.58
CA PHE A 523 18.90 -6.30 0.41
C PHE A 523 18.57 -4.81 0.56
N THR A 524 18.47 -4.27 1.78
CA THR A 524 18.27 -2.83 1.98
C THR A 524 19.53 -2.01 1.64
N ARG A 525 20.67 -2.69 1.42
CA ARG A 525 21.97 -2.08 1.15
C ARG A 525 22.40 -2.16 -0.31
N VAL A 526 21.63 -2.85 -1.18
CA VAL A 526 21.94 -2.85 -2.62
C VAL A 526 21.71 -1.46 -3.22
N PRO A 527 22.43 -1.07 -4.29
CA PRO A 527 22.29 0.26 -4.88
C PRO A 527 20.87 0.62 -5.33
N PHE A 528 20.04 -0.36 -5.54
CA PHE A 528 18.65 -0.26 -5.97
C PHE A 528 17.65 -0.11 -4.79
N ALA A 529 18.11 -0.15 -3.54
CA ALA A 529 17.27 -0.18 -2.36
C ALA A 529 16.78 1.19 -1.88
N ASP A 530 17.02 2.25 -2.65
CA ASP A 530 16.64 3.61 -2.34
C ASP A 530 15.11 3.87 -2.38
N HIS A 531 14.31 2.86 -2.76
CA HIS A 531 12.85 2.87 -2.66
C HIS A 531 12.30 2.25 -1.35
N ASN A 532 13.18 1.84 -0.43
CA ASN A 532 12.85 1.27 0.89
C ASN A 532 11.83 0.12 0.88
N ALA A 533 11.81 -0.68 -0.18
CA ALA A 533 10.85 -1.76 -0.40
C ALA A 533 11.49 -3.08 -0.89
N MET A 534 12.81 -3.23 -0.74
CA MET A 534 13.53 -4.44 -1.19
C MET A 534 13.15 -5.69 -0.43
N ILE A 535 12.69 -5.55 0.80
CA ILE A 535 12.23 -6.63 1.67
C ILE A 535 10.83 -6.33 2.21
N ASP A 536 10.15 -7.39 2.65
CA ASP A 536 8.82 -7.36 3.27
C ASP A 536 8.91 -7.94 4.70
N PRO A 537 9.47 -7.19 5.66
CA PRO A 537 9.65 -7.68 7.01
C PRO A 537 8.34 -7.74 7.77
N SER A 538 8.29 -8.61 8.78
CA SER A 538 7.20 -8.62 9.76
C SER A 538 7.08 -7.27 10.46
N THR A 539 5.83 -6.81 10.70
CA THR A 539 5.55 -5.54 11.37
C THR A 539 4.56 -5.70 12.52
N ALA A 540 4.61 -4.80 13.49
CA ALA A 540 3.81 -4.91 14.71
C ALA A 540 2.31 -4.67 14.42
N ASP A 541 2.00 -3.70 13.57
CA ASP A 541 0.63 -3.36 13.15
C ASP A 541 -0.03 -4.53 12.43
N LEU A 542 0.63 -5.11 11.42
CA LEU A 542 0.12 -6.26 10.68
C LEU A 542 0.00 -7.51 11.57
N THR A 543 1.04 -7.79 12.37
CA THR A 543 1.02 -8.94 13.29
C THR A 543 -0.14 -8.82 14.29
N ALA A 544 -0.39 -7.62 14.82
CA ALA A 544 -1.49 -7.40 15.75
C ALA A 544 -2.86 -7.55 15.08
N ARG A 545 -2.98 -7.19 13.80
CA ARG A 545 -4.21 -7.41 13.03
C ARG A 545 -4.48 -8.89 12.79
N MET A 546 -3.45 -9.68 12.50
CA MET A 546 -3.62 -11.13 12.42
C MET A 546 -4.06 -11.71 13.76
N ILE A 547 -3.51 -11.22 14.87
CA ILE A 547 -3.95 -11.60 16.22
C ILE A 547 -5.43 -11.20 16.45
N GLU A 548 -5.87 -9.99 16.01
CA GLU A 548 -7.28 -9.56 16.06
C GLU A 548 -8.18 -10.52 15.24
N MET A 549 -7.76 -10.88 14.04
CA MET A 549 -8.49 -11.83 13.18
C MET A 549 -8.66 -13.18 13.90
N PHE A 550 -7.59 -13.75 14.43
CA PHE A 550 -7.63 -15.02 15.15
C PHE A 550 -8.47 -14.94 16.43
N ALA A 551 -8.41 -13.82 17.15
CA ALA A 551 -9.29 -13.58 18.30
C ALA A 551 -10.76 -13.59 17.91
N GLY A 552 -11.12 -12.93 16.81
CA GLY A 552 -12.48 -12.94 16.25
C GLY A 552 -12.96 -14.32 15.79
N LEU A 553 -12.04 -15.23 15.54
CA LEU A 553 -12.28 -16.65 15.19
C LEU A 553 -12.19 -17.57 16.43
N ASN A 554 -12.17 -17.02 17.64
CA ASN A 554 -12.06 -17.74 18.92
C ASN A 554 -10.82 -18.63 19.05
N VAL A 555 -9.72 -18.32 18.37
CA VAL A 555 -8.45 -19.03 18.55
C VAL A 555 -7.89 -18.72 19.93
N SER A 556 -7.46 -19.77 20.65
CA SER A 556 -6.90 -19.62 22.00
C SER A 556 -5.64 -18.73 22.01
N ILE A 557 -5.50 -17.92 23.03
CA ILE A 557 -4.28 -17.18 23.31
C ILE A 557 -3.07 -18.11 23.45
N ASP A 558 -3.27 -19.35 23.92
CA ASP A 558 -2.20 -20.34 24.11
C ASP A 558 -1.77 -21.02 22.81
N HIS A 559 -2.44 -20.75 21.68
CA HIS A 559 -2.04 -21.29 20.40
C HIS A 559 -0.60 -20.90 20.06
N PRO A 560 0.28 -21.83 19.62
CA PRO A 560 1.71 -21.54 19.42
C PRO A 560 2.00 -20.40 18.46
N ALA A 561 1.22 -20.23 17.38
CA ALA A 561 1.38 -19.12 16.45
C ALA A 561 1.02 -17.78 17.12
N ILE A 562 -0.04 -17.75 17.94
CA ILE A 562 -0.43 -16.55 18.69
C ILE A 562 0.66 -16.17 19.69
N GLN A 563 1.20 -17.14 20.43
CA GLN A 563 2.30 -16.88 21.38
C GLN A 563 3.55 -16.31 20.70
N ARG A 564 3.92 -16.84 19.51
CA ARG A 564 5.02 -16.24 18.73
C ARG A 564 4.70 -14.82 18.28
N GLY A 565 3.48 -14.58 17.76
CA GLY A 565 3.01 -13.25 17.37
C GLY A 565 3.02 -12.25 18.54
N LEU A 566 2.54 -12.66 19.71
CA LEU A 566 2.59 -11.84 20.93
C LEU A 566 4.03 -11.47 21.33
N ASN A 567 4.94 -12.44 21.30
CA ASN A 567 6.36 -12.19 21.58
C ASN A 567 6.96 -11.21 20.58
N PHE A 568 6.65 -11.35 19.30
CA PHE A 568 7.07 -10.42 18.26
C PHE A 568 6.55 -9.00 18.54
N VAL A 569 5.24 -8.82 18.73
CA VAL A 569 4.61 -7.51 19.00
C VAL A 569 5.23 -6.83 20.22
N TRP A 570 5.42 -7.59 21.32
CA TRP A 570 6.05 -7.05 22.53
C TRP A 570 7.50 -6.63 22.29
N SER A 571 8.23 -7.33 21.45
CA SER A 571 9.63 -6.99 21.11
C SER A 571 9.75 -5.69 20.34
N LYS A 572 8.65 -5.24 19.69
CA LYS A 572 8.60 -4.03 18.85
C LYS A 572 8.04 -2.81 19.57
N GLN A 573 7.69 -2.91 20.85
CA GLN A 573 7.25 -1.74 21.62
C GLN A 573 8.38 -0.73 21.78
N GLU A 574 8.12 0.50 21.39
CA GLU A 574 9.08 1.61 21.52
C GLU A 574 9.33 2.01 22.97
N ARG A 575 10.39 2.76 23.23
CA ARG A 575 10.77 3.19 24.60
C ARG A 575 9.72 4.09 25.26
N ASP A 576 9.00 4.86 24.48
CA ASP A 576 7.88 5.71 24.91
C ASP A 576 6.53 5.00 24.88
N HIS A 577 6.56 3.65 24.75
CA HIS A 577 5.45 2.72 24.89
C HIS A 577 4.42 2.67 23.73
N CYS A 578 4.66 3.36 22.63
CA CYS A 578 3.88 3.24 21.38
C CYS A 578 4.45 2.14 20.47
N TRP A 579 3.80 1.92 19.31
CA TRP A 579 4.29 1.05 18.24
C TRP A 579 4.31 1.77 16.91
N TYR A 580 5.33 1.46 16.12
CA TYR A 580 5.50 1.95 14.77
C TYR A 580 4.39 1.40 13.85
N GLY A 581 3.83 2.27 13.00
CA GLY A 581 2.87 1.93 11.95
C GLY A 581 3.56 1.87 10.58
N ARG A 582 3.57 0.69 9.97
CA ARG A 582 4.16 0.49 8.63
C ARG A 582 3.21 0.93 7.53
N TRP A 583 1.90 0.67 7.71
CA TRP A 583 0.88 0.82 6.69
C TRP A 583 -0.03 2.05 6.86
N GLY A 584 0.11 2.76 7.95
CA GLY A 584 -0.58 4.02 8.24
C GLY A 584 0.29 4.95 9.07
N VAL A 585 0.07 6.26 8.96
CA VAL A 585 0.83 7.33 9.63
C VAL A 585 0.37 7.48 11.08
N ASN A 586 1.24 7.26 11.96
CA ASN A 586 2.40 6.40 12.09
C ASN A 586 2.26 5.66 13.43
N TYR A 587 2.73 6.27 14.54
CA TYR A 587 2.65 5.65 15.88
C TYR A 587 1.21 5.64 16.45
N LEU A 588 0.34 6.58 16.04
CA LEU A 588 -1.10 6.51 16.35
C LEU A 588 -1.74 5.27 15.73
N TYR A 589 -1.42 5.00 14.45
CA TYR A 589 -1.93 3.82 13.72
C TYR A 589 -1.42 2.52 14.33
N GLY A 590 -0.09 2.38 14.49
CA GLY A 590 0.51 1.16 15.03
C GLY A 590 0.06 0.87 16.46
N THR A 591 -0.02 1.91 17.31
CA THR A 591 -0.43 1.74 18.71
C THR A 591 -1.90 1.33 18.82
N TRP A 592 -2.80 1.96 18.06
CA TRP A 592 -4.19 1.55 18.01
C TRP A 592 -4.33 0.08 17.62
N GLN A 593 -3.75 -0.33 16.49
CA GLN A 593 -3.90 -1.67 15.97
C GLN A 593 -3.35 -2.73 16.95
N VAL A 594 -2.23 -2.42 17.58
CA VAL A 594 -1.64 -3.33 18.58
C VAL A 594 -2.54 -3.46 19.81
N ILE A 595 -3.08 -2.37 20.34
CA ILE A 595 -3.98 -2.44 21.50
C ILE A 595 -5.21 -3.29 21.16
N VAL A 596 -5.82 -3.09 19.99
CA VAL A 596 -7.00 -3.86 19.56
C VAL A 596 -6.68 -5.36 19.44
N GLY A 597 -5.60 -5.72 18.79
CA GLY A 597 -5.20 -7.14 18.66
C GLY A 597 -4.91 -7.81 20.01
N LEU A 598 -4.14 -7.13 20.88
CA LEU A 598 -3.76 -7.66 22.19
C LEU A 598 -4.97 -7.85 23.12
N THR A 599 -5.84 -6.83 23.21
CA THR A 599 -7.04 -6.93 24.07
C THR A 599 -8.06 -7.90 23.51
N GLY A 600 -8.20 -7.96 22.18
CA GLY A 600 -9.09 -8.91 21.48
C GLY A 600 -8.75 -10.36 21.78
N ILE A 601 -7.46 -10.74 21.81
CA ILE A 601 -7.03 -12.12 22.11
C ILE A 601 -7.04 -12.46 23.61
N GLY A 602 -7.40 -11.50 24.47
CA GLY A 602 -7.57 -11.73 25.89
C GLY A 602 -6.42 -11.25 26.77
N ILE A 603 -5.47 -10.46 26.27
CA ILE A 603 -4.50 -9.79 27.15
C ILE A 603 -5.28 -8.78 28.02
N PRO A 604 -5.14 -8.84 29.37
CA PRO A 604 -5.88 -7.96 30.24
C PRO A 604 -5.58 -6.47 29.97
N THR A 605 -6.64 -5.64 29.94
CA THR A 605 -6.51 -4.18 29.80
C THR A 605 -5.69 -3.53 30.91
N THR A 606 -5.48 -4.26 32.03
CA THR A 606 -4.64 -3.87 33.17
C THR A 606 -3.15 -4.20 32.98
N ASP A 607 -2.76 -4.89 31.89
CA ASP A 607 -1.33 -5.16 31.60
C ASP A 607 -0.54 -3.83 31.59
N PRO A 608 0.56 -3.72 32.34
CA PRO A 608 1.30 -2.47 32.46
C PRO A 608 1.79 -1.91 31.11
N ARG A 609 2.04 -2.75 30.10
CA ARG A 609 2.49 -2.33 28.77
C ARG A 609 1.33 -1.69 27.99
N ILE A 610 0.12 -2.27 28.07
CA ILE A 610 -1.10 -1.69 27.50
C ILE A 610 -1.42 -0.37 28.21
N ARG A 611 -1.38 -0.36 29.55
CA ARG A 611 -1.67 0.88 30.30
C ARG A 611 -0.76 2.03 29.91
N ARG A 612 0.54 1.80 29.77
CA ARG A 612 1.47 2.83 29.32
C ARG A 612 1.22 3.31 27.89
N ALA A 613 0.81 2.41 26.97
CA ALA A 613 0.41 2.79 25.62
C ALA A 613 -0.87 3.64 25.62
N VAL A 614 -1.84 3.30 26.47
CA VAL A 614 -3.06 4.09 26.67
C VAL A 614 -2.72 5.50 27.19
N GLU A 615 -1.86 5.60 28.19
CA GLU A 615 -1.41 6.91 28.71
C GLU A 615 -0.66 7.72 27.64
N TRP A 616 0.11 7.04 26.79
CA TRP A 616 0.74 7.69 25.63
C TRP A 616 -0.33 8.25 24.66
N LEU A 617 -1.35 7.47 24.27
CA LEU A 617 -2.45 7.96 23.43
C LEU A 617 -3.15 9.16 24.06
N LYS A 618 -3.51 9.09 25.34
CA LYS A 618 -4.14 10.20 26.07
C LYS A 618 -3.28 11.46 26.07
N ALA A 619 -1.98 11.31 26.31
CA ALA A 619 -1.02 12.43 26.33
C ALA A 619 -0.85 13.10 24.94
N LYS A 620 -1.20 12.40 23.83
CA LYS A 620 -1.11 12.94 22.47
C LYS A 620 -2.40 13.64 22.02
N GLN A 621 -3.48 13.59 22.81
CA GLN A 621 -4.70 14.30 22.48
C GLN A 621 -4.49 15.82 22.51
N GLN A 622 -4.99 16.49 21.49
CA GLN A 622 -4.93 17.93 21.37
C GLN A 622 -6.04 18.61 22.17
N ARG A 623 -5.89 19.91 22.45
CA ARG A 623 -6.83 20.68 23.31
C ARG A 623 -8.26 20.65 22.79
N HIS A 624 -8.49 20.58 21.49
CA HIS A 624 -9.79 20.51 20.85
C HIS A 624 -10.38 19.08 20.79
N GLY A 625 -9.69 18.09 21.33
CA GLY A 625 -10.17 16.70 21.44
C GLY A 625 -9.70 15.74 20.37
N GLY A 626 -9.18 16.22 19.24
CA GLY A 626 -8.68 15.37 18.14
C GLY A 626 -7.26 14.86 18.36
N TRP A 627 -6.86 13.89 17.52
CA TRP A 627 -5.49 13.40 17.39
C TRP A 627 -5.01 13.60 15.96
N GLY A 628 -3.72 13.82 15.83
CA GLY A 628 -3.06 13.93 14.55
C GLY A 628 -1.57 13.70 14.65
N GLU A 629 -1.02 13.09 13.61
CA GLU A 629 0.40 12.80 13.50
C GLU A 629 0.89 13.13 12.09
N THR A 630 1.99 13.87 12.03
CA THR A 630 2.63 14.22 10.77
C THR A 630 3.44 13.05 10.21
N ILE A 631 3.50 12.97 8.87
CA ILE A 631 4.37 12.04 8.14
C ILE A 631 5.86 12.19 8.56
N ARG A 632 6.28 13.39 8.93
CA ARG A 632 7.65 13.65 9.44
C ARG A 632 8.02 12.80 10.66
N SER A 633 7.06 12.23 11.39
CA SER A 633 7.32 11.32 12.52
C SER A 633 8.09 10.06 12.12
N TYR A 634 8.11 9.70 10.83
CA TYR A 634 8.94 8.61 10.31
C TYR A 634 10.44 8.93 10.34
N ASP A 635 10.80 10.22 10.25
CA ASP A 635 12.19 10.69 10.26
C ASP A 635 12.58 11.33 11.61
N GLU A 636 11.62 11.96 12.28
CA GLU A 636 11.82 12.73 13.50
C GLU A 636 11.03 12.12 14.67
N PRO A 637 11.64 11.24 15.49
CA PRO A 637 10.95 10.58 16.61
C PRO A 637 10.33 11.54 17.62
N ALA A 638 10.82 12.77 17.71
CA ALA A 638 10.25 13.80 18.57
C ALA A 638 8.82 14.20 18.15
N LEU A 639 8.45 13.97 16.91
CA LEU A 639 7.12 14.28 16.34
C LEU A 639 6.09 13.15 16.48
N ARG A 640 6.40 12.06 17.17
CA ARG A 640 5.47 10.94 17.40
C ARG A 640 4.17 11.42 18.04
N GLY A 641 3.05 11.11 17.37
CA GLY A 641 1.71 11.53 17.79
C GLY A 641 1.50 13.04 17.78
N GLN A 642 2.25 13.79 16.96
CA GLN A 642 2.10 15.23 16.80
C GLN A 642 1.89 15.59 15.32
N GLY A 643 0.91 16.42 15.05
CA GLY A 643 0.54 16.86 13.71
C GLY A 643 -0.83 17.51 13.71
N GLU A 644 -1.34 17.93 12.56
CA GLU A 644 -2.72 18.39 12.42
C GLU A 644 -3.69 17.26 12.71
N ALA A 645 -4.73 17.54 13.50
CA ALA A 645 -5.72 16.51 13.84
C ALA A 645 -6.54 16.12 12.61
N THR A 646 -6.70 14.83 12.41
CA THR A 646 -7.49 14.26 11.32
C THR A 646 -8.64 13.42 11.86
N ALA A 647 -9.66 13.21 11.05
CA ALA A 647 -10.79 12.36 11.43
C ALA A 647 -10.37 10.89 11.55
N SER A 648 -9.53 10.40 10.61
CA SER A 648 -9.04 9.02 10.62
C SER A 648 -8.13 8.74 11.81
N GLN A 649 -7.13 9.60 12.11
CA GLN A 649 -6.22 9.39 13.24
C GLN A 649 -6.90 9.59 14.60
N THR A 650 -7.89 10.50 14.67
CA THR A 650 -8.76 10.61 15.85
C THR A 650 -9.58 9.34 16.06
N ALA A 651 -10.12 8.76 15.00
CA ALA A 651 -10.84 7.49 15.08
C ALA A 651 -9.93 6.34 15.52
N TRP A 652 -8.70 6.26 15.02
CA TRP A 652 -7.73 5.24 15.44
C TRP A 652 -7.41 5.33 16.93
N ALA A 653 -7.15 6.54 17.43
CA ALA A 653 -6.90 6.74 18.86
C ALA A 653 -8.14 6.33 19.71
N LEU A 654 -9.35 6.71 19.28
CA LEU A 654 -10.59 6.30 19.93
C LEU A 654 -10.78 4.79 19.95
N LEU A 655 -10.55 4.11 18.83
CA LEU A 655 -10.63 2.64 18.73
C LEU A 655 -9.67 1.96 19.71
N GLY A 656 -8.44 2.46 19.83
CA GLY A 656 -7.46 1.98 20.81
C GLY A 656 -7.93 2.20 22.26
N LEU A 657 -8.43 3.38 22.59
CA LEU A 657 -8.96 3.70 23.93
C LEU A 657 -10.17 2.82 24.27
N ILE A 658 -11.11 2.66 23.35
CA ILE A 658 -12.30 1.81 23.54
C ILE A 658 -11.91 0.36 23.80
N ALA A 659 -10.98 -0.19 22.99
CA ALA A 659 -10.48 -1.55 23.13
C ALA A 659 -9.77 -1.77 24.48
N ALA A 660 -9.09 -0.75 25.00
CA ALA A 660 -8.43 -0.78 26.29
C ALA A 660 -9.37 -0.55 27.50
N GLY A 661 -10.70 -0.46 27.27
CA GLY A 661 -11.69 -0.22 28.32
C GLY A 661 -11.83 1.25 28.76
N GLU A 662 -11.20 2.17 28.03
CA GLU A 662 -11.22 3.61 28.31
C GLU A 662 -12.28 4.39 27.49
N GLY A 663 -13.25 3.70 26.94
CA GLY A 663 -14.29 4.33 26.12
C GLY A 663 -15.17 5.34 26.88
N ARG A 664 -15.15 5.35 28.23
CA ARG A 664 -15.84 6.33 29.08
C ARG A 664 -14.92 7.40 29.67
N SER A 665 -13.64 7.44 29.26
CA SER A 665 -12.70 8.46 29.74
C SER A 665 -13.03 9.84 29.14
N ASP A 666 -12.59 10.89 29.82
CA ASP A 666 -12.75 12.27 29.31
C ASP A 666 -12.08 12.46 27.95
N GLU A 667 -10.96 11.76 27.71
CA GLU A 667 -10.26 11.78 26.44
C GLU A 667 -11.12 11.17 25.31
N ALA A 668 -11.74 10.01 25.57
CA ALA A 668 -12.62 9.37 24.60
C ALA A 668 -13.82 10.28 24.28
N GLN A 669 -14.42 10.87 25.31
CA GLN A 669 -15.54 11.80 25.13
C GLN A 669 -15.14 13.02 24.28
N ARG A 670 -14.03 13.68 24.59
CA ARG A 670 -13.55 14.82 23.81
C ARG A 670 -13.23 14.44 22.37
N GLY A 671 -12.71 13.21 22.12
CA GLY A 671 -12.46 12.70 20.77
C GLY A 671 -13.75 12.49 19.97
N VAL A 672 -14.77 11.93 20.60
CA VAL A 672 -16.10 11.80 19.98
C VAL A 672 -16.69 13.18 19.68
N ASP A 673 -16.63 14.12 20.63
CA ASP A 673 -17.09 15.50 20.41
C ASP A 673 -16.34 16.18 19.25
N TYR A 674 -15.04 15.92 19.09
CA TYR A 674 -14.27 16.41 17.94
C TYR A 674 -14.87 15.86 16.63
N LEU A 675 -15.09 14.56 16.51
CA LEU A 675 -15.67 13.94 15.32
C LEU A 675 -17.08 14.49 15.03
N LEU A 676 -17.93 14.64 16.06
CA LEU A 676 -19.30 15.16 15.90
C LEU A 676 -19.32 16.61 15.43
N ARG A 677 -18.40 17.45 15.91
CA ARG A 677 -18.33 18.87 15.52
C ARG A 677 -17.75 19.07 14.12
N THR A 678 -16.85 18.20 13.68
CA THR A 678 -16.14 18.33 12.42
C THR A 678 -16.77 17.55 11.27
N GLN A 679 -17.83 16.77 11.55
CA GLN A 679 -18.58 16.08 10.51
C GLN A 679 -19.30 17.07 9.59
N LEU A 680 -19.19 16.85 8.30
CA LEU A 680 -19.88 17.61 7.28
C LEU A 680 -21.36 17.20 7.17
N PRO A 681 -22.21 18.05 6.57
CA PRO A 681 -23.65 17.74 6.42
C PRO A 681 -23.94 16.46 5.65
N ASP A 682 -23.06 16.06 4.74
CA ASP A 682 -23.16 14.80 3.96
C ASP A 682 -22.72 13.55 4.74
N GLY A 683 -22.31 13.70 6.00
CA GLY A 683 -21.85 12.58 6.83
C GLY A 683 -20.38 12.23 6.69
N THR A 684 -19.61 13.00 5.93
CA THR A 684 -18.16 12.84 5.75
C THR A 684 -17.36 13.81 6.61
N TRP A 685 -16.03 13.78 6.51
CA TRP A 685 -15.11 14.73 7.16
C TRP A 685 -14.16 15.34 6.14
N HIS A 686 -13.74 16.56 6.41
CA HIS A 686 -12.65 17.19 5.66
C HIS A 686 -11.30 16.69 6.22
N GLU A 687 -10.47 16.12 5.37
CA GLU A 687 -9.15 15.61 5.75
C GLU A 687 -8.16 15.87 4.61
N PRO A 688 -7.43 17.00 4.65
CA PRO A 688 -6.43 17.33 3.63
C PRO A 688 -5.12 16.58 3.82
N THR A 689 -4.81 16.18 5.05
CA THR A 689 -3.57 15.48 5.41
C THR A 689 -3.61 14.02 4.97
N TRP A 690 -2.50 13.52 4.45
CA TRP A 690 -2.37 12.11 4.09
C TRP A 690 -2.02 11.25 5.30
N THR A 691 -2.71 10.15 5.45
CA THR A 691 -2.59 9.25 6.61
C THR A 691 -2.23 7.82 6.24
N GLY A 692 -2.08 7.53 4.95
CA GLY A 692 -1.63 6.24 4.44
C GLY A 692 -0.17 6.26 3.99
N THR A 693 0.44 5.10 3.90
CA THR A 693 1.79 4.92 3.39
C THR A 693 1.89 3.66 2.56
N GLY A 694 2.51 3.78 1.39
CA GLY A 694 2.96 2.62 0.62
C GLY A 694 4.35 2.19 1.08
N PHE A 695 5.33 3.09 1.02
CA PHE A 695 6.71 2.85 1.49
C PHE A 695 7.15 4.02 2.38
N PRO A 696 7.27 3.82 3.70
CA PRO A 696 7.71 4.87 4.62
C PRO A 696 8.98 5.56 4.13
N LYS A 697 9.03 6.90 4.25
CA LYS A 697 10.09 7.79 3.80
C LYS A 697 10.20 7.98 2.27
N VAL A 698 9.46 7.21 1.46
CA VAL A 698 9.59 7.23 0.00
C VAL A 698 8.27 7.49 -0.71
N PHE A 699 7.17 6.90 -0.23
CA PHE A 699 5.89 6.99 -0.91
C PHE A 699 4.74 6.96 0.09
N TYR A 700 3.91 8.00 0.04
CA TYR A 700 2.76 8.19 0.91
C TYR A 700 1.47 8.29 0.09
N LEU A 701 0.35 8.05 0.76
CA LEU A 701 -0.95 7.94 0.13
C LEU A 701 -2.03 8.63 0.94
N LYS A 702 -3.03 9.15 0.25
CA LYS A 702 -4.32 9.51 0.84
C LYS A 702 -5.38 8.49 0.43
N TYR A 703 -5.90 7.78 1.40
CA TYR A 703 -7.05 6.92 1.25
C TYR A 703 -8.31 7.77 1.44
N HIS A 704 -9.06 8.06 0.38
CA HIS A 704 -10.20 8.97 0.46
C HIS A 704 -11.34 8.44 1.34
N LEU A 705 -11.42 7.13 1.57
CA LEU A 705 -12.43 6.51 2.44
C LEU A 705 -12.00 6.41 3.92
N TYR A 706 -10.72 6.57 4.26
CA TYR A 706 -10.25 6.50 5.67
C TYR A 706 -10.99 7.49 6.56
N ARG A 707 -11.19 8.69 6.10
CA ARG A 707 -11.93 9.76 6.78
C ARG A 707 -13.44 9.50 6.92
N ILE A 708 -13.96 8.37 6.42
CA ILE A 708 -15.38 8.01 6.43
C ILE A 708 -15.60 6.78 7.29
N TYR A 709 -15.04 5.63 6.92
CA TYR A 709 -15.33 4.39 7.62
C TYR A 709 -14.63 4.26 8.98
N PHE A 710 -13.43 4.84 9.21
CA PHE A 710 -12.81 4.80 10.54
C PHE A 710 -13.56 5.64 11.57
N PRO A 711 -13.98 6.89 11.28
CA PRO A 711 -14.86 7.62 12.18
C PRO A 711 -16.19 6.90 12.45
N LEU A 712 -16.82 6.29 11.43
CA LEU A 712 -18.03 5.50 11.62
C LEU A 712 -17.80 4.32 12.58
N MET A 713 -16.70 3.59 12.37
CA MET A 713 -16.31 2.47 13.23
C MET A 713 -16.12 2.92 14.69
N ALA A 714 -15.39 4.02 14.90
CA ALA A 714 -15.12 4.56 16.22
C ALA A 714 -16.42 5.03 16.93
N LEU A 715 -17.28 5.79 16.23
CA LEU A 715 -18.54 6.26 16.76
C LEU A 715 -19.51 5.10 17.06
N GLY A 716 -19.55 4.09 16.19
CA GLY A 716 -20.36 2.89 16.40
C GLY A 716 -19.92 2.08 17.62
N ARG A 717 -18.61 1.83 17.77
CA ARG A 717 -18.07 1.15 18.97
C ARG A 717 -18.26 1.99 20.23
N TYR A 718 -18.11 3.31 20.15
CA TYR A 718 -18.36 4.20 21.28
C TYR A 718 -19.82 4.16 21.73
N ALA A 719 -20.78 4.16 20.80
CA ALA A 719 -22.20 4.08 21.12
C ALA A 719 -22.54 2.83 21.95
N LYS A 720 -21.88 1.70 21.68
CA LYS A 720 -22.07 0.43 22.42
C LYS A 720 -21.54 0.47 23.86
N VAL A 721 -20.47 1.21 24.12
CA VAL A 721 -19.87 1.29 25.48
C VAL A 721 -20.41 2.46 26.31
N SER A 722 -20.99 3.49 25.67
CA SER A 722 -21.59 4.65 26.34
C SER A 722 -23.10 4.48 26.65
N GLY A 723 -23.75 3.50 26.03
CA GLY A 723 -25.17 3.13 26.29
C GLY A 723 -25.24 2.22 27.44
#